data_aa35a7cd0d2813fd74844ebbc2119cd0
#
_entry.id   aa35a7cd0d2813fd74844ebbc2119cd0
#
_cell.length_a   1.000
_cell.length_b   1.000
_cell.length_c   1.000
_cell.angle_alpha   90.00
_cell.angle_beta   90.00
_cell.angle_gamma   90.00
#
_symmetry.space_group_name_H-M   'P 1'
#
loop_
_entity.id
_entity.type
_entity.pdbx_description
1 polymer ?
#
loop_
_entity_poly.entity_id
_entity_poly.type
_entity_poly.pdbx_seq_one_letter_code
_entity_poly.pdbx_strand_id
1 'polypeptide(L)'
;VKTEFSDGKGAFQVEGVAGNRYLLSVAAVGFGRYWTSVFETPATGVALPVIQLAPHQTAQLKEVLVEGRKPPYEHYPDRTVVNVADSPLSAGATTLEVLGRSPGVTTDASDNLSLRGRQGVLVFIDGKRVPLTGNELADYLRALPADQVQSLALITSPPASYDAQGVAGVIAISLKKDQRLGTNGSINGSYGRGEFGKFTGGLSLNHRRKNLNIYGNYAYTDRQGFTRLDFQRYFLATPQLPAASSVQYNDQRTHLRSHTGKVGLDLTLNKRTLLGASVSGLASRNLTETQSNAQFQENASQLATFYTSLAAQDIKRPNSSANLNLRHAFADSASAASLTLDADYARYHTTRLLGLYTYYNAPFRPTNLLSGDQRSNLDIGALKADFSQPLPHRARLEAGAKVTRVTATNDVAFANTVDGMTTTDQNISSQFQYYENVNAAYVNLVGTWAGTKLQAGLRAEQTNTRAETADSTSREWHYLKLFPSLLLQRTLSKAHTLTLLVARRIERPAYGQINPLRAYFDATSYQAGNPELVAATSYNFELSHTYKQKFSTALAYARTDQPIVNVVQPSPDGGRVVVNRNVNLATQHFYTLTLTAPLELTKWWTLYANGLFYYNRYAGTLAGTSLDRGGFATNLTLNNSFVLPGDWVAEVNAFYESREVFQFQVIQPRGQVTVGVQKSLLGKQASLRLNVSDVFYTVPTHVTSTYDNFTEAYFRRDDTRVITASFTYRFGNGKVAAARKRAAGAEEELRRAASQ
;
A
#
# COMPACT_ATOMS: atom_id res chain seq x y z
N VAL A 1 -7.57 -19.85 66.03
CA VAL A 1 -8.27 -18.73 65.40
C VAL A 1 -9.75 -19.06 65.37
N LYS A 2 -10.59 -18.23 65.95
CA LYS A 2 -12.03 -18.36 65.91
C LYS A 2 -12.60 -17.22 65.15
N THR A 3 -13.65 -17.41 64.30
CA THR A 3 -14.27 -16.42 63.44
C THR A 3 -15.75 -16.38 63.75
N GLU A 4 -16.29 -15.18 63.94
CA GLU A 4 -17.70 -14.92 64.15
C GLU A 4 -18.16 -13.78 63.25
N PHE A 5 -19.47 -13.72 62.97
CA PHE A 5 -20.08 -12.65 62.16
C PHE A 5 -20.88 -11.70 63.06
N SER A 6 -20.83 -10.43 62.69
CA SER A 6 -21.71 -9.46 63.36
C SER A 6 -23.17 -9.58 62.87
N ASP A 7 -24.10 -9.24 63.73
CA ASP A 7 -25.51 -9.12 63.40
C ASP A 7 -25.80 -7.88 62.53
N GLY A 8 -27.06 -7.65 62.17
CA GLY A 8 -27.49 -6.52 61.36
C GLY A 8 -27.30 -5.15 62.03
N LYS A 9 -26.97 -5.09 63.33
CA LYS A 9 -26.66 -3.86 64.11
C LYS A 9 -25.16 -3.72 64.36
N GLY A 10 -24.34 -4.63 63.86
CA GLY A 10 -22.89 -4.62 64.02
C GLY A 10 -22.40 -5.25 65.33
N ALA A 11 -23.26 -5.86 66.15
CA ALA A 11 -22.89 -6.54 67.38
C ALA A 11 -22.36 -7.96 67.08
N PHE A 12 -21.35 -8.39 67.78
CA PHE A 12 -20.77 -9.74 67.64
C PHE A 12 -20.41 -10.26 69.05
N GLN A 13 -20.43 -11.56 69.22
CA GLN A 13 -20.04 -12.23 70.44
C GLN A 13 -19.20 -13.47 70.10
N VAL A 14 -18.06 -13.60 70.71
CA VAL A 14 -17.19 -14.74 70.54
C VAL A 14 -17.21 -15.60 71.87
N GLU A 15 -17.87 -16.71 71.78
CA GLU A 15 -18.00 -17.62 72.95
C GLU A 15 -16.92 -18.71 73.00
N GLY A 16 -16.67 -19.27 74.18
CA GLY A 16 -15.76 -20.42 74.38
C GLY A 16 -14.29 -20.05 74.11
N VAL A 17 -13.86 -18.84 74.47
CA VAL A 17 -12.46 -18.48 74.52
C VAL A 17 -11.94 -18.63 75.93
N ALA A 18 -10.84 -19.38 76.11
CA ALA A 18 -10.19 -19.56 77.41
C ALA A 18 -9.54 -18.25 77.85
N GLY A 19 -9.43 -17.97 79.16
CA GLY A 19 -8.74 -16.81 79.66
C GLY A 19 -7.28 -16.77 79.18
N ASN A 20 -6.98 -15.88 78.27
CA ASN A 20 -5.67 -15.76 77.65
C ASN A 20 -5.57 -14.40 76.86
N ARG A 21 -4.44 -14.17 76.27
CA ARG A 21 -4.18 -12.95 75.43
C ARG A 21 -4.67 -13.13 74.04
N TYR A 22 -5.46 -12.18 73.53
CA TYR A 22 -6.05 -12.24 72.23
C TYR A 22 -5.79 -10.99 71.42
N LEU A 23 -5.84 -11.14 70.11
CA LEU A 23 -5.82 -10.11 69.08
C LEU A 23 -7.08 -10.28 68.21
N LEU A 24 -7.92 -9.26 68.11
CA LEU A 24 -9.10 -9.29 67.24
C LEU A 24 -8.85 -8.58 65.92
N SER A 25 -9.23 -9.25 64.85
CA SER A 25 -9.26 -8.63 63.48
C SER A 25 -10.71 -8.48 63.03
N VAL A 26 -11.10 -7.28 62.66
CA VAL A 26 -12.44 -6.99 62.11
C VAL A 26 -12.27 -6.59 60.64
N ALA A 27 -13.08 -7.17 59.74
CA ALA A 27 -13.09 -6.85 58.32
C ALA A 27 -14.52 -6.79 57.80
N ALA A 28 -14.83 -5.76 56.98
CA ALA A 28 -16.08 -5.65 56.27
C ALA A 28 -15.82 -5.22 54.83
N VAL A 29 -16.71 -5.61 53.91
CA VAL A 29 -16.60 -5.24 52.49
C VAL A 29 -16.70 -3.73 52.34
N GLY A 30 -15.71 -3.12 51.70
CA GLY A 30 -15.61 -1.67 51.50
C GLY A 30 -14.88 -0.90 52.60
N PHE A 31 -14.41 -1.59 53.64
CA PHE A 31 -13.67 -1.01 54.77
C PHE A 31 -12.29 -1.62 54.94
N GLY A 32 -11.33 -0.86 55.46
CA GLY A 32 -10.02 -1.33 55.85
C GLY A 32 -10.10 -2.32 56.99
N ARG A 33 -9.26 -3.39 56.99
CA ARG A 33 -9.19 -4.36 58.07
C ARG A 33 -8.63 -3.66 59.31
N TYR A 34 -9.36 -3.72 60.45
CA TYR A 34 -8.95 -3.21 61.74
C TYR A 34 -8.34 -4.33 62.58
N TRP A 35 -7.33 -3.99 63.38
CA TRP A 35 -6.73 -4.86 64.40
C TRP A 35 -6.75 -4.15 65.76
N THR A 36 -7.23 -4.83 66.80
CA THR A 36 -7.14 -4.32 68.16
C THR A 36 -5.68 -4.39 68.66
N SER A 37 -5.36 -3.65 69.71
CA SER A 37 -4.23 -4.03 70.58
C SER A 37 -4.48 -5.40 71.23
N VAL A 38 -3.42 -6.06 71.65
CA VAL A 38 -3.54 -7.33 72.37
C VAL A 38 -4.23 -7.04 73.71
N PHE A 39 -5.27 -7.80 74.00
CA PHE A 39 -6.05 -7.68 75.29
C PHE A 39 -6.15 -9.05 75.92
N GLU A 40 -6.36 -9.03 77.26
CA GLU A 40 -6.55 -10.26 78.08
C GLU A 40 -8.05 -10.44 78.39
N THR A 41 -8.52 -11.67 78.27
CA THR A 41 -9.89 -12.04 78.58
C THR A 41 -9.93 -12.73 79.96
N PRO A 42 -10.54 -12.17 80.99
CA PRO A 42 -10.83 -12.88 82.24
C PRO A 42 -11.89 -13.97 82.01
N ALA A 43 -12.01 -14.95 82.90
CA ALA A 43 -12.98 -16.05 82.81
C ALA A 43 -14.46 -15.56 82.73
N THR A 44 -14.72 -14.33 83.15
CA THR A 44 -16.04 -13.66 83.17
C THR A 44 -16.38 -12.96 81.88
N GLY A 45 -15.47 -12.97 80.85
CA GLY A 45 -15.60 -12.28 79.59
C GLY A 45 -15.13 -10.81 79.65
N VAL A 46 -14.98 -10.16 78.45
CA VAL A 46 -14.59 -8.78 78.32
C VAL A 46 -15.45 -8.15 77.23
N ALA A 47 -15.98 -6.93 77.46
CA ALA A 47 -16.64 -6.12 76.53
C ALA A 47 -15.62 -5.20 75.80
N LEU A 48 -15.54 -5.28 74.52
CA LEU A 48 -14.65 -4.43 73.73
C LEU A 48 -15.34 -3.08 73.41
N PRO A 49 -14.58 -1.99 73.27
CA PRO A 49 -15.14 -0.72 72.86
C PRO A 49 -15.66 -0.82 71.40
N VAL A 50 -16.54 0.09 71.03
CA VAL A 50 -17.08 0.18 69.64
C VAL A 50 -15.94 0.35 68.65
N ILE A 51 -15.87 -0.56 67.69
CA ILE A 51 -14.84 -0.56 66.66
C ILE A 51 -15.40 0.19 65.44
N GLN A 52 -14.84 1.34 65.11
CA GLN A 52 -15.16 2.11 63.90
C GLN A 52 -14.22 1.68 62.78
N LEU A 53 -14.79 1.10 61.71
CA LEU A 53 -14.03 0.74 60.51
C LEU A 53 -13.92 1.98 59.61
N ALA A 54 -12.71 2.33 59.19
CA ALA A 54 -12.47 3.35 58.21
C ALA A 54 -12.81 2.85 56.79
N PRO A 55 -13.51 3.61 55.95
CA PRO A 55 -13.72 3.24 54.55
C PRO A 55 -12.38 2.99 53.89
N HIS A 56 -12.32 1.91 53.09
CA HIS A 56 -11.14 1.66 52.28
C HIS A 56 -11.02 2.82 51.28
N GLN A 57 -10.06 3.71 51.46
CA GLN A 57 -9.71 4.66 50.43
C GLN A 57 -9.22 3.81 49.27
N THR A 58 -10.08 3.63 48.25
CA THR A 58 -9.65 3.14 46.96
C THR A 58 -8.62 4.16 46.47
N ALA A 59 -7.35 3.88 46.68
CA ALA A 59 -6.34 4.57 45.92
C ALA A 59 -6.75 4.35 44.48
N GLN A 60 -7.23 5.42 43.80
CA GLN A 60 -7.32 5.40 42.35
C GLN A 60 -5.90 5.14 41.90
N LEU A 61 -5.59 3.86 41.64
CA LEU A 61 -4.42 3.53 40.84
C LEU A 61 -4.58 4.33 39.59
N LYS A 62 -3.72 5.33 39.40
CA LYS A 62 -3.59 5.97 38.08
C LYS A 62 -3.45 4.82 37.09
N GLU A 63 -4.45 4.66 36.24
CA GLU A 63 -4.42 3.68 35.18
C GLU A 63 -3.12 3.92 34.41
N VAL A 64 -2.14 3.07 34.61
CA VAL A 64 -0.92 3.09 33.82
C VAL A 64 -1.33 2.51 32.48
N LEU A 65 -1.74 3.41 31.58
CA LEU A 65 -1.96 3.08 30.18
C LEU A 65 -0.59 2.69 29.61
N VAL A 66 -0.27 1.42 29.62
CA VAL A 66 0.88 0.89 28.90
C VAL A 66 0.48 0.86 27.43
N GLU A 67 0.62 1.99 26.74
CA GLU A 67 0.61 2.02 25.28
C GLU A 67 1.89 1.31 24.82
N GLY A 68 1.81 0.00 24.65
CA GLY A 68 2.86 -0.78 24.01
C GLY A 68 3.00 -0.27 22.57
N ARG A 69 4.17 0.29 22.23
CA ARG A 69 4.49 0.65 20.85
C ARG A 69 4.42 -0.61 20.00
N LYS A 70 3.65 -0.58 18.92
CA LYS A 70 3.62 -1.68 17.96
C LYS A 70 4.99 -1.83 17.31
N PRO A 71 5.46 -3.06 17.08
CA PRO A 71 6.69 -3.26 16.33
C PRO A 71 6.51 -2.66 14.92
N PRO A 72 7.58 -2.11 14.31
CA PRO A 72 7.52 -1.54 12.96
C PRO A 72 6.98 -2.51 11.91
N TYR A 73 7.23 -3.80 12.11
CA TYR A 73 6.80 -4.88 11.22
C TYR A 73 6.18 -6.02 12.03
N GLU A 74 5.01 -6.49 11.57
CA GLU A 74 4.33 -7.67 12.09
C GLU A 74 4.21 -8.69 10.97
N HIS A 75 4.63 -9.92 11.20
CA HIS A 75 4.55 -10.99 10.22
C HIS A 75 3.40 -11.93 10.56
N TYR A 76 2.52 -12.17 9.59
CA TYR A 76 1.41 -13.13 9.66
C TYR A 76 1.56 -14.16 8.52
N PRO A 77 0.95 -15.35 8.62
CA PRO A 77 1.09 -16.40 7.60
C PRO A 77 0.70 -15.99 6.18
N ASP A 78 -0.23 -15.06 6.04
CA ASP A 78 -0.79 -14.60 4.75
C ASP A 78 -0.34 -13.17 4.37
N ARG A 79 0.33 -12.46 5.28
CA ARG A 79 0.70 -11.05 5.07
C ARG A 79 1.82 -10.56 5.97
N THR A 80 2.45 -9.48 5.57
CA THR A 80 3.31 -8.66 6.43
C THR A 80 2.64 -7.30 6.64
N VAL A 81 2.54 -6.85 7.89
CA VAL A 81 2.01 -5.52 8.23
C VAL A 81 3.17 -4.59 8.58
N VAL A 82 3.23 -3.44 7.92
CA VAL A 82 4.17 -2.36 8.18
C VAL A 82 3.45 -1.27 8.96
N ASN A 83 3.85 -1.00 10.20
CA ASN A 83 3.27 0.03 11.06
C ASN A 83 3.93 1.39 10.76
N VAL A 84 3.25 2.24 10.03
CA VAL A 84 3.78 3.52 9.50
C VAL A 84 3.62 4.67 10.50
N ALA A 85 2.53 4.66 11.27
CA ALA A 85 2.09 5.81 12.08
C ALA A 85 3.12 6.28 13.12
N ASP A 86 3.90 5.36 13.68
CA ASP A 86 4.85 5.62 14.77
C ASP A 86 6.32 5.51 14.34
N SER A 87 6.58 5.32 13.03
CA SER A 87 7.94 5.30 12.49
C SER A 87 8.50 6.70 12.29
N PRO A 88 9.71 7.02 12.80
CA PRO A 88 10.44 8.25 12.47
C PRO A 88 10.64 8.44 10.97
N LEU A 89 10.82 7.34 10.23
CA LEU A 89 11.10 7.36 8.79
C LEU A 89 9.89 7.73 7.92
N SER A 90 8.67 7.75 8.50
CA SER A 90 7.46 8.19 7.78
C SER A 90 7.30 9.70 7.68
N ALA A 91 8.07 10.46 8.47
CA ALA A 91 7.94 11.90 8.56
C ALA A 91 8.28 12.60 7.24
N GLY A 92 7.33 13.35 6.68
CA GLY A 92 7.47 14.07 5.41
C GLY A 92 7.63 13.17 4.18
N ALA A 93 7.61 11.84 4.34
CA ALA A 93 7.63 10.91 3.23
C ALA A 93 6.27 10.83 2.54
N THR A 94 6.27 10.45 1.29
CA THR A 94 5.07 10.03 0.54
C THR A 94 4.75 8.56 0.84
N THR A 95 3.51 8.16 0.57
CA THR A 95 3.14 6.74 0.70
C THR A 95 3.96 5.85 -0.25
N LEU A 96 4.31 6.34 -1.45
CA LEU A 96 5.16 5.60 -2.38
C LEU A 96 6.57 5.38 -1.82
N GLU A 97 7.18 6.40 -1.20
CA GLU A 97 8.52 6.28 -0.57
C GLU A 97 8.51 5.28 0.60
N VAL A 98 7.43 5.22 1.38
CA VAL A 98 7.31 4.22 2.46
C VAL A 98 7.12 2.82 1.89
N LEU A 99 6.35 2.66 0.82
CA LEU A 99 6.20 1.38 0.12
C LEU A 99 7.54 0.89 -0.41
N GLY A 100 8.34 1.73 -1.06
CA GLY A 100 9.68 1.37 -1.57
C GLY A 100 10.68 0.94 -0.49
N ARG A 101 10.43 1.28 0.80
CA ARG A 101 11.23 0.82 1.95
C ARG A 101 10.59 -0.40 2.66
N SER A 102 9.41 -0.83 2.21
CA SER A 102 8.70 -1.94 2.83
C SER A 102 9.24 -3.28 2.34
N PRO A 103 9.32 -4.31 3.21
CA PRO A 103 9.91 -5.60 2.85
C PRO A 103 9.27 -6.24 1.62
N GLY A 104 10.08 -6.60 0.64
CA GLY A 104 9.62 -7.25 -0.58
C GLY A 104 8.82 -6.38 -1.54
N VAL A 105 8.71 -5.07 -1.30
CA VAL A 105 8.14 -4.11 -2.25
C VAL A 105 9.28 -3.45 -3.01
N THR A 106 9.18 -3.40 -4.33
CA THR A 106 10.13 -2.73 -5.22
C THR A 106 9.38 -1.87 -6.23
N THR A 107 10.08 -0.91 -6.81
CA THR A 107 9.58 -0.11 -7.92
C THR A 107 10.53 -0.26 -9.12
N ASP A 108 9.97 -0.43 -10.30
CA ASP A 108 10.76 -0.43 -11.53
C ASP A 108 11.09 1.02 -11.98
N ALA A 109 11.77 1.15 -13.10
CA ALA A 109 12.15 2.44 -13.66
C ALA A 109 10.97 3.32 -14.12
N SER A 110 9.82 2.70 -14.34
CA SER A 110 8.55 3.37 -14.66
C SER A 110 7.65 3.53 -13.43
N ASP A 111 8.23 3.40 -12.21
CA ASP A 111 7.53 3.49 -10.92
C ASP A 111 6.40 2.46 -10.71
N ASN A 112 6.36 1.36 -11.50
CA ASN A 112 5.42 0.28 -11.26
C ASN A 112 5.79 -0.47 -9.99
N LEU A 113 4.79 -0.70 -9.14
CA LEU A 113 4.96 -1.45 -7.90
C LEU A 113 5.06 -2.95 -8.18
N SER A 114 6.02 -3.59 -7.53
CA SER A 114 6.17 -5.04 -7.48
C SER A 114 6.10 -5.51 -6.04
N LEU A 115 5.55 -6.71 -5.83
CA LEU A 115 5.54 -7.38 -4.54
C LEU A 115 6.27 -8.71 -4.66
N ARG A 116 7.32 -8.89 -3.84
CA ARG A 116 8.23 -10.05 -3.89
C ARG A 116 8.78 -10.31 -5.31
N GLY A 117 9.20 -9.25 -6.02
CA GLY A 117 9.76 -9.30 -7.36
C GLY A 117 8.74 -9.51 -8.49
N ARG A 118 7.43 -9.52 -8.21
CA ARG A 118 6.37 -9.71 -9.20
C ARG A 118 5.56 -8.44 -9.40
N GLN A 119 5.30 -8.08 -10.64
CA GLN A 119 4.36 -7.02 -11.03
C GLN A 119 2.90 -7.50 -10.97
N GLY A 120 1.93 -6.59 -11.17
CA GLY A 120 0.51 -6.90 -11.08
C GLY A 120 -0.03 -6.86 -9.65
N VAL A 121 0.47 -5.94 -8.85
CA VAL A 121 0.02 -5.66 -7.48
C VAL A 121 -1.23 -4.80 -7.51
N LEU A 122 -2.24 -5.13 -6.72
CA LEU A 122 -3.37 -4.24 -6.47
C LEU A 122 -3.15 -3.39 -5.23
N VAL A 123 -3.51 -2.12 -5.33
CA VAL A 123 -3.49 -1.20 -4.18
C VAL A 123 -4.91 -0.94 -3.71
N PHE A 124 -5.13 -1.08 -2.40
CA PHE A 124 -6.37 -0.73 -1.71
C PHE A 124 -6.09 0.34 -0.68
N ILE A 125 -6.99 1.30 -0.53
CA ILE A 125 -6.95 2.31 0.53
C ILE A 125 -8.25 2.21 1.33
N ASP A 126 -8.13 1.93 2.63
CA ASP A 126 -9.29 1.68 3.52
C ASP A 126 -10.25 0.61 2.95
N GLY A 127 -9.70 -0.47 2.40
CA GLY A 127 -10.47 -1.57 1.82
C GLY A 127 -11.01 -1.33 0.41
N LYS A 128 -10.71 -0.18 -0.22
CA LYS A 128 -11.18 0.19 -1.56
C LYS A 128 -10.06 0.14 -2.57
N ARG A 129 -10.30 -0.54 -3.69
CA ARG A 129 -9.34 -0.63 -4.78
C ARG A 129 -9.06 0.76 -5.37
N VAL A 130 -7.78 1.07 -5.54
CA VAL A 130 -7.32 2.18 -6.38
C VAL A 130 -7.21 1.65 -7.81
N PRO A 131 -7.98 2.17 -8.77
CA PRO A 131 -8.06 1.61 -10.14
C PRO A 131 -6.95 2.13 -11.06
N LEU A 132 -5.97 2.82 -10.51
CA LEU A 132 -4.82 3.37 -11.22
C LEU A 132 -3.68 2.34 -11.26
N THR A 133 -2.81 2.44 -12.25
CA THR A 133 -1.62 1.61 -12.43
C THR A 133 -0.46 2.44 -12.96
N GLY A 134 0.75 1.86 -12.94
CA GLY A 134 1.93 2.53 -13.49
C GLY A 134 2.17 3.91 -12.89
N ASN A 135 2.58 4.85 -13.71
CA ASN A 135 2.88 6.22 -13.32
C ASN A 135 1.70 6.95 -12.66
N GLU A 136 0.45 6.65 -13.06
CA GLU A 136 -0.72 7.28 -12.46
C GLU A 136 -0.93 6.85 -11.00
N LEU A 137 -0.73 5.57 -10.70
CA LEU A 137 -0.76 5.05 -9.34
C LEU A 137 0.41 5.62 -8.52
N ALA A 138 1.60 5.67 -9.10
CA ALA A 138 2.77 6.23 -8.45
C ALA A 138 2.56 7.71 -8.08
N ASP A 139 2.03 8.52 -8.99
CA ASP A 139 1.72 9.93 -8.74
C ASP A 139 0.63 10.09 -7.68
N TYR A 140 -0.39 9.23 -7.70
CA TYR A 140 -1.41 9.21 -6.65
C TYR A 140 -0.81 8.90 -5.27
N LEU A 141 0.08 7.92 -5.18
CA LEU A 141 0.75 7.54 -3.93
C LEU A 141 1.80 8.56 -3.48
N ARG A 142 2.42 9.32 -4.41
CA ARG A 142 3.26 10.48 -4.09
C ARG A 142 2.44 11.64 -3.54
N ALA A 143 1.22 11.82 -4.05
CA ALA A 143 0.30 12.85 -3.56
C ALA A 143 -0.32 12.51 -2.19
N LEU A 144 -0.26 11.24 -1.74
CA LEU A 144 -0.76 10.78 -0.44
C LEU A 144 0.37 10.78 0.59
N PRO A 145 0.36 11.70 1.59
CA PRO A 145 1.38 11.76 2.62
C PRO A 145 1.38 10.52 3.51
N ALA A 146 2.56 10.01 3.85
CA ALA A 146 2.72 8.88 4.77
C ALA A 146 2.23 9.19 6.19
N ASP A 147 2.20 10.47 6.58
CA ASP A 147 1.65 10.91 7.85
C ASP A 147 0.15 10.64 8.01
N GLN A 148 -0.59 10.41 6.93
CA GLN A 148 -1.99 9.98 6.97
C GLN A 148 -2.15 8.46 7.08
N VAL A 149 -1.09 7.70 6.84
CA VAL A 149 -1.12 6.23 6.82
C VAL A 149 -0.94 5.68 8.23
N GLN A 150 -1.80 4.75 8.64
CA GLN A 150 -1.67 3.99 9.88
C GLN A 150 -0.74 2.79 9.68
N SER A 151 -1.03 2.00 8.65
CA SER A 151 -0.28 0.77 8.33
C SER A 151 -0.47 0.36 6.88
N LEU A 152 0.47 -0.47 6.40
CA LEU A 152 0.43 -1.13 5.10
C LEU A 152 0.37 -2.64 5.34
N ALA A 153 -0.59 -3.35 4.74
CA ALA A 153 -0.61 -4.80 4.75
C ALA A 153 -0.23 -5.32 3.36
N LEU A 154 0.85 -6.10 3.31
CA LEU A 154 1.40 -6.73 2.11
C LEU A 154 0.88 -8.16 2.05
N ILE A 155 -0.16 -8.41 1.25
CA ILE A 155 -0.92 -9.67 1.20
C ILE A 155 -0.56 -10.41 -0.08
N THR A 156 0.15 -11.52 0.01
CA THR A 156 0.60 -12.29 -1.15
C THR A 156 -0.44 -13.24 -1.71
N SER A 157 -1.33 -13.75 -0.87
CA SER A 157 -2.40 -14.67 -1.26
C SER A 157 -3.75 -14.25 -0.67
N PRO A 158 -4.41 -13.25 -1.26
CA PRO A 158 -5.70 -12.78 -0.80
C PRO A 158 -6.78 -13.88 -0.93
N PRO A 159 -7.71 -14.03 0.05
CA PRO A 159 -8.81 -14.98 0.01
C PRO A 159 -9.83 -14.68 -1.09
N ALA A 160 -10.78 -15.61 -1.34
CA ALA A 160 -11.80 -15.50 -2.40
C ALA A 160 -12.75 -14.30 -2.26
N SER A 161 -12.87 -13.72 -1.06
CA SER A 161 -13.63 -12.48 -0.79
C SER A 161 -13.03 -11.22 -1.44
N TYR A 162 -11.71 -11.27 -1.79
CA TYR A 162 -11.05 -10.24 -2.60
C TYR A 162 -11.29 -10.50 -4.09
N ASP A 163 -11.13 -9.45 -4.89
CA ASP A 163 -11.14 -9.58 -6.35
C ASP A 163 -10.06 -10.57 -6.80
N ALA A 164 -10.36 -11.38 -7.82
CA ALA A 164 -9.41 -12.35 -8.37
C ALA A 164 -8.21 -11.67 -9.05
N GLN A 165 -8.32 -10.38 -9.36
CA GLN A 165 -7.26 -9.58 -9.94
C GLN A 165 -6.08 -9.39 -8.95
N GLY A 166 -4.87 -9.15 -9.49
CA GLY A 166 -3.63 -8.96 -8.73
C GLY A 166 -2.83 -10.25 -8.59
N VAL A 167 -2.10 -10.60 -9.64
CA VAL A 167 -1.29 -11.83 -9.71
C VAL A 167 -0.15 -11.88 -8.72
N ALA A 168 0.38 -10.71 -8.31
CA ALA A 168 1.43 -10.59 -7.30
C ALA A 168 0.90 -10.42 -5.87
N GLY A 169 -0.40 -10.14 -5.71
CA GLY A 169 -1.03 -9.91 -4.41
C GLY A 169 -1.63 -8.52 -4.26
N VAL A 170 -1.84 -8.13 -3.01
CA VAL A 170 -2.52 -6.89 -2.62
C VAL A 170 -1.67 -6.10 -1.63
N ILE A 171 -1.56 -4.80 -1.84
CA ILE A 171 -1.09 -3.82 -0.86
C ILE A 171 -2.31 -3.08 -0.30
N ALA A 172 -2.65 -3.33 0.96
CA ALA A 172 -3.75 -2.66 1.63
C ALA A 172 -3.23 -1.54 2.53
N ILE A 173 -3.56 -0.30 2.20
CA ILE A 173 -3.18 0.92 2.91
C ILE A 173 -4.32 1.29 3.84
N SER A 174 -4.07 1.30 5.15
CA SER A 174 -5.02 1.75 6.16
C SER A 174 -4.68 3.16 6.58
N LEU A 175 -5.61 4.09 6.45
CA LEU A 175 -5.45 5.47 6.91
C LEU A 175 -5.69 5.56 8.42
N LYS A 176 -5.10 6.57 9.06
CA LYS A 176 -5.27 6.84 10.50
C LYS A 176 -6.74 7.12 10.83
N LYS A 177 -7.26 6.40 11.83
CA LYS A 177 -8.61 6.59 12.38
C LYS A 177 -8.52 6.63 13.90
N ASP A 178 -8.96 7.73 14.52
CA ASP A 178 -9.04 7.83 15.96
C ASP A 178 -10.31 7.13 16.47
N GLN A 179 -10.15 6.23 17.44
CA GLN A 179 -11.28 5.47 18.01
C GLN A 179 -11.68 5.93 19.40
N ARG A 180 -11.05 6.97 19.94
CA ARG A 180 -11.31 7.52 21.27
C ARG A 180 -12.64 8.26 21.31
N LEU A 181 -13.32 8.24 22.46
CA LEU A 181 -14.54 9.01 22.67
C LEU A 181 -14.25 10.51 22.81
N GLY A 182 -15.21 11.34 22.43
CA GLY A 182 -15.09 12.79 22.44
C GLY A 182 -14.47 13.33 21.15
N THR A 183 -13.93 14.54 21.22
CA THR A 183 -13.23 15.19 20.11
C THR A 183 -11.74 14.97 20.24
N ASN A 184 -11.14 14.40 19.22
CA ASN A 184 -9.72 14.08 19.15
C ASN A 184 -9.18 14.49 17.78
N GLY A 185 -7.89 14.79 17.73
CA GLY A 185 -7.28 15.13 16.45
C GLY A 185 -5.77 15.20 16.50
N SER A 186 -5.18 15.49 15.35
CA SER A 186 -3.76 15.77 15.23
C SER A 186 -3.49 16.80 14.14
N ILE A 187 -2.48 17.60 14.35
CA ILE A 187 -1.91 18.52 13.36
C ILE A 187 -0.47 18.07 13.14
N ASN A 188 -0.05 18.00 11.90
CA ASN A 188 1.33 17.70 11.55
C ASN A 188 1.83 18.65 10.45
N GLY A 189 3.14 18.93 10.50
CA GLY A 189 3.85 19.68 9.48
C GLY A 189 5.23 19.11 9.32
N SER A 190 5.72 19.02 8.07
CA SER A 190 7.06 18.57 7.75
C SER A 190 7.66 19.39 6.63
N TYR A 191 8.96 19.63 6.74
CA TYR A 191 9.76 20.25 5.70
C TYR A 191 11.00 19.42 5.44
N GLY A 192 11.20 19.03 4.19
CA GLY A 192 12.37 18.32 3.72
C GLY A 192 13.13 19.14 2.67
N ARG A 193 14.44 18.93 2.59
CA ARG A 193 15.29 19.51 1.56
C ARG A 193 16.31 18.49 1.07
N GLY A 194 16.23 18.20 -0.23
CA GLY A 194 17.29 17.62 -1.02
C GLY A 194 17.97 18.73 -1.83
N GLU A 195 18.00 18.63 -3.15
CA GLU A 195 18.31 19.78 -4.01
C GLU A 195 17.15 20.79 -3.95
N PHE A 196 15.91 20.31 -3.90
CA PHE A 196 14.69 21.12 -3.83
C PHE A 196 13.92 20.93 -2.53
N GLY A 197 13.07 21.92 -2.21
CA GLY A 197 12.21 21.90 -1.04
C GLY A 197 11.00 20.97 -1.18
N LYS A 198 10.58 20.36 -0.06
CA LYS A 198 9.45 19.44 0.03
C LYS A 198 8.67 19.74 1.31
N PHE A 199 7.44 20.25 1.17
CA PHE A 199 6.57 20.57 2.30
C PHE A 199 5.36 19.65 2.34
N THR A 200 4.93 19.25 3.53
CA THR A 200 3.66 18.54 3.76
C THR A 200 3.06 19.02 5.07
N GLY A 201 1.77 19.36 5.05
CA GLY A 201 0.99 19.72 6.23
C GLY A 201 -0.31 18.95 6.29
N GLY A 202 -0.78 18.57 7.48
CA GLY A 202 -1.98 17.78 7.63
C GLY A 202 -2.73 18.05 8.93
N LEU A 203 -4.05 17.81 8.87
CA LEU A 203 -4.99 17.88 9.98
C LEU A 203 -5.86 16.63 9.96
N SER A 204 -6.07 16.02 11.13
CA SER A 204 -7.10 14.99 11.31
C SER A 204 -7.97 15.35 12.50
N LEU A 205 -9.29 15.13 12.36
CA LEU A 205 -10.29 15.38 13.40
C LEU A 205 -11.21 14.17 13.48
N ASN A 206 -11.60 13.81 14.69
CA ASN A 206 -12.61 12.80 14.97
C ASN A 206 -13.46 13.21 16.15
N HIS A 207 -14.78 13.18 15.97
CA HIS A 207 -15.74 13.41 17.04
C HIS A 207 -16.62 12.18 17.21
N ARG A 208 -16.50 11.51 18.35
CA ARG A 208 -17.22 10.26 18.62
C ARG A 208 -18.09 10.36 19.86
N ARG A 209 -19.37 10.10 19.66
CA ARG A 209 -20.38 9.90 20.70
C ARG A 209 -20.86 8.45 20.70
N LYS A 210 -21.77 8.08 21.61
CA LYS A 210 -22.28 6.73 21.79
C LYS A 210 -22.73 6.06 20.47
N ASN A 211 -23.50 6.74 19.64
CA ASN A 211 -24.10 6.21 18.42
C ASN A 211 -23.56 6.85 17.13
N LEU A 212 -22.74 7.91 17.27
CA LEU A 212 -22.32 8.73 16.15
C LEU A 212 -20.79 8.87 16.17
N ASN A 213 -20.16 8.73 15.01
CA ASN A 213 -18.77 9.07 14.81
C ASN A 213 -18.63 9.87 13.52
N ILE A 214 -18.16 11.09 13.63
CA ILE A 214 -17.81 11.96 12.49
C ILE A 214 -16.29 12.06 12.47
N TYR A 215 -15.69 11.86 11.31
CA TYR A 215 -14.25 11.97 11.16
C TYR A 215 -13.89 12.63 9.84
N GLY A 216 -12.74 13.29 9.85
CA GLY A 216 -12.19 13.90 8.65
C GLY A 216 -10.69 14.05 8.74
N ASN A 217 -10.06 14.06 7.59
CA ASN A 217 -8.65 14.40 7.44
C ASN A 217 -8.45 15.26 6.20
N TYR A 218 -7.45 16.11 6.27
CA TYR A 218 -6.99 16.93 5.16
C TYR A 218 -5.47 16.96 5.16
N ALA A 219 -4.85 16.94 3.98
CA ALA A 219 -3.44 17.24 3.82
C ALA A 219 -3.16 18.05 2.57
N TYR A 220 -2.15 18.88 2.68
CA TYR A 220 -1.53 19.64 1.61
C TYR A 220 -0.09 19.18 1.41
N THR A 221 0.31 19.02 0.16
CA THR A 221 1.68 18.68 -0.23
C THR A 221 2.16 19.63 -1.31
N ASP A 222 3.37 20.16 -1.15
CA ASP A 222 4.10 20.97 -2.13
C ASP A 222 5.53 20.42 -2.20
N ARG A 223 5.86 19.72 -3.29
CA ARG A 223 7.15 19.03 -3.44
C ARG A 223 7.77 19.35 -4.78
N GLN A 224 9.02 19.74 -4.76
CA GLN A 224 9.84 19.88 -5.95
C GLN A 224 10.93 18.81 -5.96
N GLY A 225 11.39 18.44 -7.14
CA GLY A 225 12.44 17.47 -7.32
C GLY A 225 13.02 17.50 -8.72
N PHE A 226 14.07 16.74 -8.94
CA PHE A 226 14.65 16.53 -10.26
C PHE A 226 14.76 15.04 -10.58
N THR A 227 14.83 14.74 -11.88
CA THR A 227 15.23 13.45 -12.43
C THR A 227 16.23 13.73 -13.57
N ARG A 228 17.42 13.17 -13.49
CA ARG A 228 18.39 13.12 -14.59
C ARG A 228 18.28 11.78 -15.26
N LEU A 229 18.17 11.80 -16.59
CA LEU A 229 17.91 10.61 -17.37
C LEU A 229 18.77 10.63 -18.62
N ASP A 230 19.76 9.76 -18.69
CA ASP A 230 20.69 9.67 -19.81
C ASP A 230 20.38 8.39 -20.59
N PHE A 231 20.21 8.49 -21.89
CA PHE A 231 19.95 7.37 -22.79
C PHE A 231 21.09 7.19 -23.80
N GLN A 232 21.43 5.94 -24.03
CA GLN A 232 22.27 5.51 -25.16
C GLN A 232 21.49 4.43 -25.92
N ARG A 233 21.21 4.69 -27.20
CA ARG A 233 20.46 3.81 -28.07
C ARG A 233 21.26 3.43 -29.29
N TYR A 234 21.22 2.14 -29.64
CA TYR A 234 21.86 1.56 -30.82
C TYR A 234 20.80 0.84 -31.61
N PHE A 235 20.59 1.27 -32.85
CA PHE A 235 19.72 0.63 -33.81
C PHE A 235 20.60 -0.12 -34.79
N LEU A 236 20.47 -1.44 -34.85
CA LEU A 236 21.18 -2.25 -35.83
C LEU A 236 20.63 -2.01 -37.23
N ALA A 237 21.45 -2.26 -38.25
CA ALA A 237 21.02 -2.16 -39.63
C ALA A 237 19.92 -3.18 -39.94
N THR A 238 18.92 -2.74 -40.71
CA THR A 238 17.87 -3.57 -41.30
C THR A 238 17.95 -3.46 -42.83
N PRO A 239 17.25 -4.30 -43.60
CA PRO A 239 17.23 -4.12 -45.05
C PRO A 239 16.75 -2.77 -45.53
N GLN A 240 15.96 -2.04 -44.72
CA GLN A 240 15.34 -0.75 -45.08
C GLN A 240 16.08 0.45 -44.49
N LEU A 241 16.85 0.25 -43.39
CA LEU A 241 17.46 1.35 -42.64
C LEU A 241 18.89 1.00 -42.23
N PRO A 242 19.88 1.93 -42.39
CA PRO A 242 21.25 1.72 -41.94
C PRO A 242 21.32 1.67 -40.40
N ALA A 243 22.45 1.26 -39.84
CA ALA A 243 22.68 1.34 -38.40
C ALA A 243 22.67 2.79 -37.92
N ALA A 244 22.16 3.02 -36.71
CA ALA A 244 22.12 4.36 -36.11
C ALA A 244 22.40 4.33 -34.61
N SER A 245 22.87 5.42 -34.05
CA SER A 245 23.04 5.61 -32.63
C SER A 245 22.43 6.94 -32.16
N SER A 246 22.00 6.96 -30.91
CA SER A 246 21.49 8.16 -30.25
C SER A 246 22.01 8.24 -28.84
N VAL A 247 22.50 9.41 -28.45
CA VAL A 247 22.87 9.75 -27.07
C VAL A 247 22.04 10.95 -26.65
N GLN A 248 21.38 10.86 -25.51
CA GLN A 248 20.46 11.88 -25.02
C GLN A 248 20.63 12.08 -23.53
N TYR A 249 20.74 13.36 -23.12
CA TYR A 249 20.82 13.80 -21.73
C TYR A 249 19.59 14.62 -21.40
N ASN A 250 18.84 14.19 -20.37
CA ASN A 250 17.62 14.86 -19.95
C ASN A 250 17.74 15.33 -18.51
N ASP A 251 17.49 16.61 -18.29
CA ASP A 251 17.32 17.21 -16.96
C ASP A 251 15.85 17.59 -16.81
N GLN A 252 15.17 16.87 -15.90
CA GLN A 252 13.75 17.02 -15.66
C GLN A 252 13.55 17.62 -14.27
N ARG A 253 12.72 18.67 -14.19
CA ARG A 253 12.26 19.27 -12.93
C ARG A 253 10.78 19.01 -12.75
N THR A 254 10.39 18.61 -11.55
CA THR A 254 9.00 18.32 -11.21
C THR A 254 8.55 19.19 -10.06
N HIS A 255 7.30 19.69 -10.14
CA HIS A 255 6.66 20.43 -9.06
C HIS A 255 5.25 19.88 -8.84
N LEU A 256 5.11 19.06 -7.81
CA LEU A 256 3.85 18.45 -7.39
C LEU A 256 3.19 19.27 -6.27
N ARG A 257 1.97 19.74 -6.50
CA ARG A 257 1.08 20.28 -5.47
C ARG A 257 -0.16 19.40 -5.37
N SER A 258 -0.56 19.05 -4.16
CA SER A 258 -1.76 18.24 -3.97
C SER A 258 -2.52 18.60 -2.70
N HIS A 259 -3.85 18.46 -2.79
CA HIS A 259 -4.80 18.55 -1.70
C HIS A 259 -5.50 17.20 -1.59
N THR A 260 -5.46 16.57 -0.43
CA THR A 260 -6.21 15.34 -0.14
C THR A 260 -7.16 15.59 1.00
N GLY A 261 -8.38 15.07 0.89
CA GLY A 261 -9.38 15.23 1.94
C GLY A 261 -10.32 14.03 2.01
N LYS A 262 -10.76 13.71 3.21
CA LYS A 262 -11.79 12.70 3.46
C LYS A 262 -12.66 13.14 4.61
N VAL A 263 -13.98 12.97 4.46
CA VAL A 263 -14.96 13.14 5.53
C VAL A 263 -15.83 11.90 5.58
N GLY A 264 -16.11 11.42 6.77
CA GLY A 264 -16.94 10.25 6.97
C GLY A 264 -17.81 10.37 8.22
N LEU A 265 -18.93 9.67 8.12
CA LEU A 265 -19.94 9.55 9.16
C LEU A 265 -20.21 8.08 9.40
N ASP A 266 -20.31 7.68 10.66
CA ASP A 266 -20.77 6.36 11.01
C ASP A 266 -21.86 6.46 12.09
N LEU A 267 -23.00 5.86 11.81
CA LEU A 267 -24.18 5.89 12.65
C LEU A 267 -24.53 4.46 13.12
N THR A 268 -24.46 4.24 14.41
CA THR A 268 -24.94 3.01 15.03
C THR A 268 -26.46 3.14 15.26
N LEU A 269 -27.27 2.58 14.35
CA LEU A 269 -28.72 2.65 14.42
C LEU A 269 -29.25 1.87 15.63
N ASN A 270 -28.67 0.69 15.88
CA ASN A 270 -28.94 -0.15 17.04
C ASN A 270 -27.71 -1.05 17.32
N LYS A 271 -27.82 -1.96 18.31
CA LYS A 271 -26.69 -2.87 18.67
C LYS A 271 -26.21 -3.75 17.52
N ARG A 272 -27.06 -3.97 16.51
CA ARG A 272 -26.83 -4.92 15.40
C ARG A 272 -26.57 -4.22 14.08
N THR A 273 -26.95 -2.96 13.92
CA THR A 273 -26.94 -2.26 12.62
C THR A 273 -26.06 -1.02 12.68
N LEU A 274 -25.08 -0.97 11.78
CA LEU A 274 -24.18 0.15 11.57
C LEU A 274 -24.33 0.64 10.14
N LEU A 275 -24.56 1.93 9.97
CA LEU A 275 -24.54 2.65 8.69
C LEU A 275 -23.30 3.54 8.64
N GLY A 276 -22.55 3.49 7.55
CA GLY A 276 -21.41 4.34 7.28
C GLY A 276 -21.55 5.05 5.95
N ALA A 277 -21.14 6.31 5.90
CA ALA A 277 -21.01 7.07 4.66
C ALA A 277 -19.67 7.81 4.67
N SER A 278 -19.01 7.92 3.52
CA SER A 278 -17.80 8.73 3.40
C SER A 278 -17.63 9.29 2.01
N VAL A 279 -17.04 10.48 1.94
CA VAL A 279 -16.61 11.13 0.70
C VAL A 279 -15.12 11.45 0.83
N SER A 280 -14.36 11.20 -0.22
CA SER A 280 -12.95 11.57 -0.29
C SER A 280 -12.63 12.21 -1.63
N GLY A 281 -11.62 13.08 -1.62
CA GLY A 281 -11.13 13.77 -2.80
C GLY A 281 -9.62 13.94 -2.76
N LEU A 282 -9.03 13.97 -3.95
CA LEU A 282 -7.65 14.35 -4.19
C LEU A 282 -7.65 15.30 -5.39
N ALA A 283 -7.04 16.47 -5.24
CA ALA A 283 -6.76 17.37 -6.34
C ALA A 283 -5.24 17.58 -6.41
N SER A 284 -4.62 17.16 -7.51
CA SER A 284 -3.18 17.34 -7.71
C SER A 284 -2.89 18.07 -9.02
N ARG A 285 -1.81 18.84 -9.01
CA ARG A 285 -1.18 19.41 -10.20
C ARG A 285 0.29 19.07 -10.17
N ASN A 286 0.78 18.45 -11.24
CA ASN A 286 2.18 18.13 -11.43
C ASN A 286 2.70 18.84 -12.68
N LEU A 287 3.53 19.86 -12.48
CA LEU A 287 4.25 20.53 -13.55
C LEU A 287 5.60 19.83 -13.72
N THR A 288 5.89 19.41 -14.94
CA THR A 288 7.14 18.76 -15.31
C THR A 288 7.79 19.57 -16.44
N GLU A 289 8.99 20.06 -16.24
CA GLU A 289 9.81 20.75 -17.23
C GLU A 289 11.03 19.89 -17.53
N THR A 290 11.26 19.58 -18.79
CA THR A 290 12.38 18.72 -19.24
C THR A 290 13.18 19.45 -20.29
N GLN A 291 14.48 19.55 -20.07
CA GLN A 291 15.44 19.93 -21.08
C GLN A 291 16.19 18.69 -21.55
N SER A 292 16.12 18.41 -22.85
CA SER A 292 16.79 17.28 -23.50
C SER A 292 17.81 17.78 -24.50
N ASN A 293 19.04 17.31 -24.41
CA ASN A 293 20.09 17.53 -25.41
C ASN A 293 20.42 16.19 -26.05
N ALA A 294 20.24 16.10 -27.35
CA ALA A 294 20.36 14.85 -28.08
C ALA A 294 21.32 14.96 -29.27
N GLN A 295 22.10 13.91 -29.44
CA GLN A 295 22.88 13.64 -30.63
C GLN A 295 22.36 12.37 -31.29
N PHE A 296 22.01 12.46 -32.56
CA PHE A 296 21.59 11.32 -33.37
C PHE A 296 22.51 11.19 -34.58
N GLN A 297 23.02 9.98 -34.80
CA GLN A 297 23.92 9.67 -35.92
C GLN A 297 23.41 8.46 -36.69
N GLU A 298 23.02 8.67 -37.92
CA GLU A 298 22.64 7.63 -38.85
C GLU A 298 23.84 7.31 -39.74
N ASN A 299 24.36 6.09 -39.63
CA ASN A 299 25.59 5.65 -40.31
C ASN A 299 26.87 6.41 -39.86
N ALA A 300 27.97 5.73 -39.65
CA ALA A 300 29.22 6.34 -39.17
C ALA A 300 29.84 7.37 -40.16
N SER A 301 29.40 7.38 -41.42
CA SER A 301 29.86 8.27 -42.47
C SER A 301 29.01 9.55 -42.64
N GLN A 302 27.86 9.67 -41.94
CA GLN A 302 26.98 10.85 -42.05
C GLN A 302 27.27 11.82 -40.89
N LEU A 303 26.99 13.14 -41.13
CA LEU A 303 27.04 14.15 -40.08
C LEU A 303 25.97 13.86 -39.00
N ALA A 304 26.36 13.94 -37.73
CA ALA A 304 25.42 13.79 -36.63
C ALA A 304 24.40 14.93 -36.61
N THR A 305 23.15 14.61 -36.29
CA THR A 305 22.11 15.59 -36.00
C THR A 305 22.15 15.92 -34.51
N PHE A 306 22.26 17.20 -34.18
CA PHE A 306 22.17 17.72 -32.83
C PHE A 306 20.88 18.51 -32.66
N TYR A 307 20.13 18.22 -31.60
CA TYR A 307 18.94 19.00 -31.28
C TYR A 307 18.77 19.15 -29.76
N THR A 308 18.09 20.23 -29.38
CA THR A 308 17.67 20.48 -27.99
C THR A 308 16.15 20.51 -27.97
N SER A 309 15.54 19.79 -27.05
CA SER A 309 14.09 19.85 -26.82
C SER A 309 13.80 20.42 -25.43
N LEU A 310 12.80 21.32 -25.38
CA LEU A 310 12.25 21.86 -24.13
C LEU A 310 10.80 21.41 -24.05
N ALA A 311 10.51 20.52 -23.10
CA ALA A 311 9.16 20.01 -22.85
C ALA A 311 8.60 20.60 -21.56
N ALA A 312 7.39 21.12 -21.60
CA ALA A 312 6.61 21.49 -20.43
C ALA A 312 5.32 20.68 -20.42
N GLN A 313 5.08 19.97 -19.33
CA GLN A 313 3.89 19.13 -19.15
C GLN A 313 3.16 19.54 -17.86
N ASP A 314 1.92 20.03 -17.97
CA ASP A 314 1.06 20.37 -16.84
C ASP A 314 -0.06 19.33 -16.71
N ILE A 315 0.01 18.53 -15.65
CA ILE A 315 -0.95 17.45 -15.41
C ILE A 315 -1.80 17.80 -14.19
N LYS A 316 -3.12 17.89 -14.40
CA LYS A 316 -4.11 18.12 -13.33
C LYS A 316 -4.98 16.88 -13.15
N ARG A 317 -5.15 16.44 -11.90
CA ARG A 317 -5.93 15.24 -11.54
C ARG A 317 -6.86 15.51 -10.37
N PRO A 318 -8.04 16.11 -10.57
CA PRO A 318 -9.11 16.13 -9.56
C PRO A 318 -9.82 14.77 -9.56
N ASN A 319 -9.82 14.10 -8.40
CA ASN A 319 -10.46 12.80 -8.19
C ASN A 319 -11.41 12.90 -7.02
N SER A 320 -12.55 12.22 -7.09
CA SER A 320 -13.53 12.14 -6.01
C SER A 320 -14.06 10.72 -5.87
N SER A 321 -14.41 10.32 -4.66
CA SER A 321 -15.08 9.06 -4.41
C SER A 321 -16.06 9.16 -3.25
N ALA A 322 -17.16 8.40 -3.34
CA ALA A 322 -18.18 8.28 -2.31
C ALA A 322 -18.42 6.80 -1.99
N ASN A 323 -18.72 6.52 -0.74
CA ASN A 323 -19.06 5.18 -0.27
C ASN A 323 -20.22 5.22 0.70
N LEU A 324 -21.12 4.29 0.56
CA LEU A 324 -22.18 3.96 1.50
C LEU A 324 -22.01 2.50 1.93
N ASN A 325 -22.02 2.26 3.23
CA ASN A 325 -21.81 0.94 3.82
C ASN A 325 -22.88 0.65 4.87
N LEU A 326 -23.49 -0.51 4.80
CA LEU A 326 -24.43 -1.04 5.79
C LEU A 326 -23.93 -2.37 6.32
N ARG A 327 -23.84 -2.52 7.63
CA ARG A 327 -23.56 -3.80 8.28
C ARG A 327 -24.69 -4.14 9.25
N HIS A 328 -25.21 -5.36 9.13
CA HIS A 328 -26.23 -5.91 10.00
C HIS A 328 -25.80 -7.26 10.59
N ALA A 329 -25.83 -7.40 11.92
CA ALA A 329 -25.63 -8.66 12.61
C ALA A 329 -27.00 -9.21 13.04
N PHE A 330 -27.28 -10.49 12.72
CA PHE A 330 -28.60 -11.08 12.98
C PHE A 330 -28.84 -11.45 14.45
N ALA A 331 -27.80 -11.42 15.30
CA ALA A 331 -27.90 -11.57 16.74
C ALA A 331 -26.90 -10.67 17.47
N ASP A 332 -27.08 -10.48 18.78
CA ASP A 332 -26.21 -9.65 19.63
C ASP A 332 -24.93 -10.37 20.10
N SER A 333 -24.51 -11.42 19.42
CA SER A 333 -23.32 -12.18 19.76
C SER A 333 -22.17 -11.90 18.79
N ALA A 334 -20.91 -12.02 19.26
CA ALA A 334 -19.74 -11.88 18.40
C ALA A 334 -19.64 -12.98 17.33
N SER A 335 -20.35 -14.09 17.50
CA SER A 335 -20.43 -15.22 16.58
C SER A 335 -21.73 -15.19 15.74
N ALA A 336 -22.44 -14.06 15.65
CA ALA A 336 -23.67 -13.95 14.88
C ALA A 336 -23.41 -13.99 13.38
N ALA A 337 -24.40 -14.49 12.62
CA ALA A 337 -24.46 -14.25 11.18
C ALA A 337 -24.48 -12.76 10.90
N SER A 338 -23.87 -12.32 9.81
CA SER A 338 -23.82 -10.91 9.44
C SER A 338 -23.92 -10.70 7.94
N LEU A 339 -24.55 -9.61 7.55
CA LEU A 339 -24.64 -9.10 6.18
C LEU A 339 -23.95 -7.75 6.11
N THR A 340 -23.10 -7.57 5.11
CA THR A 340 -22.49 -6.28 4.77
C THR A 340 -22.86 -5.91 3.34
N LEU A 341 -23.33 -4.69 3.13
CA LEU A 341 -23.61 -4.12 1.83
C LEU A 341 -22.73 -2.90 1.64
N ASP A 342 -22.06 -2.82 0.50
CA ASP A 342 -21.20 -1.70 0.11
C ASP A 342 -21.63 -1.17 -1.26
N ALA A 343 -21.78 0.16 -1.36
CA ALA A 343 -21.97 0.87 -2.61
C ALA A 343 -20.86 1.90 -2.76
N ASP A 344 -20.12 1.82 -3.84
CA ASP A 344 -18.99 2.67 -4.14
C ASP A 344 -19.17 3.38 -5.47
N TYR A 345 -18.84 4.67 -5.51
CA TYR A 345 -18.68 5.43 -6.74
C TYR A 345 -17.39 6.23 -6.69
N ALA A 346 -16.63 6.21 -7.77
CA ALA A 346 -15.41 6.99 -7.90
C ALA A 346 -15.30 7.59 -9.30
N ARG A 347 -14.86 8.84 -9.37
CA ARG A 347 -14.57 9.56 -10.61
C ARG A 347 -13.15 10.10 -10.57
N TYR A 348 -12.40 9.79 -11.62
CA TYR A 348 -11.05 10.27 -11.87
C TYR A 348 -11.06 11.11 -13.14
N HIS A 349 -10.53 12.31 -13.05
CA HIS A 349 -10.36 13.18 -14.19
C HIS A 349 -8.89 13.55 -14.33
N THR A 350 -8.34 13.48 -15.54
CA THR A 350 -6.97 13.89 -15.82
C THR A 350 -6.96 14.82 -17.02
N THR A 351 -6.36 15.98 -16.87
CA THR A 351 -6.00 16.87 -17.97
C THR A 351 -4.49 16.93 -18.05
N ARG A 352 -3.93 16.68 -19.23
CA ARG A 352 -2.51 16.81 -19.51
C ARG A 352 -2.31 17.75 -20.68
N LEU A 353 -1.65 18.87 -20.42
CA LEU A 353 -1.23 19.83 -21.44
C LEU A 353 0.27 19.63 -21.68
N LEU A 354 0.66 19.52 -22.94
CA LEU A 354 2.03 19.37 -23.40
C LEU A 354 2.40 20.52 -24.31
N GLY A 355 3.57 21.12 -24.08
CA GLY A 355 4.28 21.96 -25.05
C GLY A 355 5.68 21.40 -25.22
N LEU A 356 6.05 20.97 -26.42
CA LEU A 356 7.34 20.38 -26.76
C LEU A 356 7.98 21.18 -27.90
N TYR A 357 8.95 22.03 -27.56
CA TYR A 357 9.76 22.77 -28.52
C TYR A 357 10.99 21.94 -28.88
N THR A 358 11.25 21.81 -30.21
CA THR A 358 12.45 21.13 -30.70
C THR A 358 13.25 22.07 -31.56
N TYR A 359 14.49 22.32 -31.16
CA TYR A 359 15.46 23.19 -31.84
C TYR A 359 16.55 22.32 -32.47
N TYR A 360 16.68 22.36 -33.81
CA TYR A 360 17.72 21.61 -34.51
C TYR A 360 18.95 22.52 -34.66
N ASN A 361 20.05 22.10 -34.02
CA ASN A 361 21.30 22.86 -33.98
C ASN A 361 22.22 22.56 -35.18
N ALA A 362 22.19 21.29 -35.66
CA ALA A 362 22.94 20.83 -36.82
C ALA A 362 22.33 19.52 -37.37
N PRO A 363 22.00 19.41 -38.67
CA PRO A 363 21.81 20.52 -39.56
C PRO A 363 20.65 21.41 -39.14
N PHE A 364 20.68 22.67 -39.43
CA PHE A 364 19.60 23.61 -39.09
C PHE A 364 18.28 23.20 -39.76
N ARG A 365 17.21 23.18 -38.96
CA ARG A 365 15.82 23.00 -39.39
C ARG A 365 14.94 24.00 -38.62
N PRO A 366 13.75 24.39 -39.17
CA PRO A 366 12.81 25.22 -38.44
C PRO A 366 12.48 24.61 -37.06
N THR A 367 12.28 25.48 -36.10
CA THR A 367 11.81 25.06 -34.76
C THR A 367 10.40 24.48 -34.88
N ASN A 368 10.20 23.34 -34.27
CA ASN A 368 8.89 22.71 -34.19
C ASN A 368 8.34 22.80 -32.77
N LEU A 369 7.09 23.24 -32.61
CA LEU A 369 6.32 23.14 -31.38
C LEU A 369 5.21 22.10 -31.57
N LEU A 370 5.32 20.98 -30.89
CA LEU A 370 4.22 20.03 -30.70
C LEU A 370 3.44 20.43 -29.45
N SER A 371 2.19 20.85 -29.62
CA SER A 371 1.25 21.10 -28.51
C SER A 371 0.25 19.96 -28.40
N GLY A 372 -0.07 19.54 -27.16
CA GLY A 372 -1.00 18.45 -26.88
C GLY A 372 -1.98 18.82 -25.76
N ASP A 373 -3.29 18.56 -26.00
CA ASP A 373 -4.35 18.60 -24.98
C ASP A 373 -4.93 17.19 -24.87
N GLN A 374 -4.73 16.56 -23.71
CA GLN A 374 -5.20 15.20 -23.43
C GLN A 374 -6.14 15.24 -22.23
N ARG A 375 -7.34 14.73 -22.39
CA ARG A 375 -8.37 14.67 -21.35
C ARG A 375 -8.86 13.25 -21.17
N SER A 376 -8.83 12.78 -19.93
CA SER A 376 -9.28 11.43 -19.57
C SER A 376 -10.29 11.50 -18.42
N ASN A 377 -11.39 10.78 -18.56
CA ASN A 377 -12.38 10.56 -17.52
C ASN A 377 -12.47 9.05 -17.25
N LEU A 378 -12.53 8.68 -15.99
CA LEU A 378 -12.74 7.30 -15.55
C LEU A 378 -13.79 7.29 -14.45
N ASP A 379 -14.94 6.71 -14.74
CA ASP A 379 -16.06 6.54 -13.81
C ASP A 379 -16.19 5.06 -13.39
N ILE A 380 -16.29 4.81 -12.09
CA ILE A 380 -16.37 3.47 -11.50
C ILE A 380 -17.53 3.41 -10.54
N GLY A 381 -18.45 2.49 -10.76
CA GLY A 381 -19.51 2.11 -9.84
C GLY A 381 -19.33 0.66 -9.39
N ALA A 382 -19.48 0.39 -8.10
CA ALA A 382 -19.46 -0.98 -7.58
C ALA A 382 -20.52 -1.19 -6.49
N LEU A 383 -21.17 -2.35 -6.54
CA LEU A 383 -22.05 -2.85 -5.50
C LEU A 383 -21.53 -4.19 -5.01
N LYS A 384 -21.42 -4.37 -3.70
CA LYS A 384 -20.94 -5.59 -3.08
C LYS A 384 -21.86 -5.99 -1.93
N ALA A 385 -22.16 -7.29 -1.83
CA ALA A 385 -22.87 -7.90 -0.72
C ALA A 385 -22.08 -9.09 -0.18
N ASP A 386 -21.78 -9.10 1.11
CA ASP A 386 -21.06 -10.17 1.80
C ASP A 386 -21.91 -10.71 2.94
N PHE A 387 -22.16 -12.00 2.96
CA PHE A 387 -22.84 -12.73 4.02
C PHE A 387 -21.89 -13.68 4.72
N SER A 388 -21.92 -13.69 6.03
CA SER A 388 -21.08 -14.56 6.86
C SER A 388 -21.95 -15.31 7.86
N GLN A 389 -21.93 -16.64 7.80
CA GLN A 389 -22.69 -17.57 8.63
C GLN A 389 -21.74 -18.42 9.47
N PRO A 390 -21.75 -18.30 10.80
CA PRO A 390 -21.10 -19.26 11.67
C PRO A 390 -21.74 -20.63 11.51
N LEU A 391 -20.90 -21.66 11.51
CA LEU A 391 -21.28 -23.07 11.45
C LEU A 391 -20.82 -23.79 12.72
N PRO A 392 -21.36 -25.01 13.01
CA PRO A 392 -20.83 -25.86 14.08
C PRO A 392 -19.31 -26.11 13.93
N HIS A 393 -18.68 -26.59 14.99
CA HIS A 393 -17.25 -26.98 15.03
C HIS A 393 -16.27 -25.82 14.70
N ARG A 394 -16.59 -24.59 15.13
CA ARG A 394 -15.78 -23.38 14.89
C ARG A 394 -15.52 -23.11 13.40
N ALA A 395 -16.43 -23.57 12.55
CA ALA A 395 -16.41 -23.27 11.12
C ALA A 395 -17.23 -22.02 10.80
N ARG A 396 -16.98 -21.42 9.63
CA ARG A 396 -17.71 -20.27 9.08
C ARG A 396 -17.84 -20.43 7.58
N LEU A 397 -19.04 -20.20 7.08
CA LEU A 397 -19.31 -20.04 5.65
C LEU A 397 -19.42 -18.55 5.34
N GLU A 398 -18.72 -18.12 4.33
CA GLU A 398 -18.78 -16.77 3.77
C GLU A 398 -19.19 -16.87 2.32
N ALA A 399 -20.14 -16.05 1.90
CA ALA A 399 -20.60 -15.98 0.53
C ALA A 399 -20.84 -14.53 0.15
N GLY A 400 -20.59 -14.16 -1.10
CA GLY A 400 -20.84 -12.79 -1.53
C GLY A 400 -20.94 -12.67 -3.04
N ALA A 401 -21.46 -11.52 -3.45
CA ALA A 401 -21.55 -11.11 -4.84
C ALA A 401 -21.06 -9.68 -5.00
N LYS A 402 -20.52 -9.37 -6.18
CA LYS A 402 -20.03 -8.03 -6.54
C LYS A 402 -20.33 -7.76 -8.00
N VAL A 403 -20.83 -6.57 -8.28
CA VAL A 403 -20.98 -6.04 -9.64
C VAL A 403 -20.15 -4.76 -9.72
N THR A 404 -19.31 -4.67 -10.74
CA THR A 404 -18.51 -3.47 -11.01
C THR A 404 -18.73 -3.02 -12.45
N ARG A 405 -18.97 -1.73 -12.65
CA ARG A 405 -19.01 -1.09 -13.96
C ARG A 405 -17.98 0.00 -14.03
N VAL A 406 -17.24 0.04 -15.14
CA VAL A 406 -16.23 1.05 -15.42
C VAL A 406 -16.49 1.63 -16.80
N THR A 407 -16.33 2.94 -16.91
CA THR A 407 -16.34 3.66 -18.17
C THR A 407 -15.12 4.58 -18.18
N ALA A 408 -14.28 4.46 -19.21
CA ALA A 408 -13.17 5.36 -19.45
C ALA A 408 -13.33 6.04 -20.80
N THR A 409 -13.17 7.36 -20.85
CA THR A 409 -13.17 8.16 -22.08
C THR A 409 -11.90 8.99 -22.13
N ASN A 410 -11.23 8.97 -23.30
CA ASN A 410 -10.00 9.70 -23.50
C ASN A 410 -10.09 10.46 -24.82
N ASP A 411 -9.81 11.76 -24.77
CA ASP A 411 -9.74 12.65 -25.91
C ASP A 411 -8.33 13.22 -26.00
N VAL A 412 -7.70 13.13 -27.16
CA VAL A 412 -6.35 13.64 -27.40
C VAL A 412 -6.34 14.46 -28.66
N ALA A 413 -5.88 15.70 -28.56
CA ALA A 413 -5.67 16.60 -29.67
C ALA A 413 -4.21 17.09 -29.67
N PHE A 414 -3.53 16.91 -30.80
CA PHE A 414 -2.20 17.43 -31.05
C PHE A 414 -2.19 18.42 -32.22
N ALA A 415 -1.34 19.41 -32.09
CA ALA A 415 -1.08 20.36 -33.17
C ALA A 415 0.42 20.63 -33.27
N ASN A 416 0.90 20.73 -34.52
CA ASN A 416 2.26 21.11 -34.86
C ASN A 416 2.29 22.56 -35.31
N THR A 417 3.21 23.36 -34.75
CA THR A 417 3.48 24.75 -35.18
C THR A 417 4.90 24.82 -35.70
N VAL A 418 5.03 25.15 -37.00
CA VAL A 418 6.31 25.37 -37.70
C VAL A 418 6.22 26.72 -38.38
N ASP A 419 7.22 27.59 -38.21
CA ASP A 419 7.27 28.94 -38.76
C ASP A 419 5.99 29.78 -38.48
N GLY A 420 5.41 29.61 -37.30
CA GLY A 420 4.21 30.31 -36.84
C GLY A 420 2.88 29.76 -37.41
N MET A 421 2.91 28.77 -38.31
CA MET A 421 1.72 28.10 -38.80
C MET A 421 1.38 26.88 -37.96
N THR A 422 0.17 26.86 -37.40
CA THR A 422 -0.32 25.75 -36.56
C THR A 422 -1.26 24.87 -37.38
N THR A 423 -0.98 23.57 -37.40
CA THR A 423 -1.81 22.56 -38.08
C THR A 423 -2.14 21.44 -37.09
N THR A 424 -3.41 21.02 -37.05
CA THR A 424 -3.81 19.86 -36.26
C THR A 424 -3.20 18.59 -36.86
N ASP A 425 -2.56 17.78 -36.04
CA ASP A 425 -2.03 16.48 -36.47
C ASP A 425 -3.09 15.40 -36.31
N GLN A 426 -3.77 15.08 -37.39
CA GLN A 426 -4.86 14.08 -37.44
C GLN A 426 -4.35 12.64 -37.17
N ASN A 427 -3.06 12.36 -37.41
CA ASN A 427 -2.51 11.01 -37.24
C ASN A 427 -2.31 10.62 -35.79
N ILE A 428 -2.16 11.62 -34.91
CA ILE A 428 -1.90 11.41 -33.47
C ILE A 428 -2.99 12.00 -32.59
N SER A 429 -4.00 12.66 -33.17
CA SER A 429 -5.22 13.15 -32.51
C SER A 429 -6.31 12.09 -32.63
N SER A 430 -6.91 11.66 -31.54
CA SER A 430 -7.91 10.60 -31.57
C SER A 430 -8.72 10.55 -30.26
N GLN A 431 -9.79 9.78 -30.30
CA GLN A 431 -10.63 9.45 -29.14
C GLN A 431 -10.58 7.96 -28.87
N PHE A 432 -10.65 7.60 -27.59
CA PHE A 432 -10.69 6.22 -27.12
C PHE A 432 -11.71 6.08 -26.02
N GLN A 433 -12.59 5.07 -26.12
CA GLN A 433 -13.60 4.73 -25.12
C GLN A 433 -13.43 3.28 -24.70
N TYR A 434 -13.59 3.04 -23.40
CA TYR A 434 -13.51 1.70 -22.83
C TYR A 434 -14.61 1.47 -21.80
N TYR A 435 -15.27 0.34 -21.95
CA TYR A 435 -16.33 -0.12 -21.04
C TYR A 435 -15.93 -1.46 -20.46
N GLU A 436 -16.07 -1.62 -19.16
CA GLU A 436 -15.87 -2.89 -18.46
C GLU A 436 -17.02 -3.16 -17.49
N ASN A 437 -17.51 -4.38 -17.51
CA ASN A 437 -18.44 -4.89 -16.49
C ASN A 437 -17.89 -6.22 -15.96
N VAL A 438 -17.70 -6.30 -14.63
CA VAL A 438 -17.30 -7.53 -13.94
C VAL A 438 -18.37 -7.93 -12.94
N ASN A 439 -18.97 -9.10 -13.17
CA ASN A 439 -19.91 -9.74 -12.27
C ASN A 439 -19.21 -10.89 -11.57
N ALA A 440 -19.24 -10.92 -10.25
CA ALA A 440 -18.51 -11.90 -9.46
C ALA A 440 -19.39 -12.47 -8.34
N ALA A 441 -19.22 -13.77 -8.08
CA ALA A 441 -19.75 -14.43 -6.91
C ALA A 441 -18.69 -15.31 -6.28
N TYR A 442 -18.74 -15.47 -4.95
CA TYR A 442 -17.78 -16.32 -4.26
C TYR A 442 -18.43 -17.06 -3.08
N VAL A 443 -17.82 -18.17 -2.72
CA VAL A 443 -18.04 -18.89 -1.48
C VAL A 443 -16.69 -19.20 -0.84
N ASN A 444 -16.62 -19.12 0.49
CA ASN A 444 -15.40 -19.38 1.26
C ASN A 444 -15.77 -20.12 2.56
N LEU A 445 -15.12 -21.24 2.82
CA LEU A 445 -15.25 -22.01 4.04
C LEU A 445 -14.01 -21.84 4.88
N VAL A 446 -14.17 -21.37 6.11
CA VAL A 446 -13.10 -21.18 7.08
C VAL A 446 -13.38 -22.01 8.31
N GLY A 447 -12.40 -22.76 8.80
CA GLY A 447 -12.61 -23.56 10.01
C GLY A 447 -11.30 -24.17 10.52
N THR A 448 -11.38 -24.80 11.69
CA THR A 448 -10.26 -25.53 12.29
C THR A 448 -10.71 -26.93 12.65
N TRP A 449 -10.07 -27.94 12.06
CA TRP A 449 -10.33 -29.35 12.31
C TRP A 449 -9.04 -30.07 12.68
N ALA A 450 -9.05 -30.83 13.76
CA ALA A 450 -7.90 -31.60 14.24
C ALA A 450 -6.57 -30.79 14.28
N GLY A 451 -6.62 -29.53 14.74
CA GLY A 451 -5.45 -28.64 14.82
C GLY A 451 -4.98 -28.07 13.48
N THR A 452 -5.72 -28.31 12.38
CA THR A 452 -5.45 -27.73 11.06
C THR A 452 -6.48 -26.65 10.77
N LYS A 453 -6.03 -25.41 10.55
CA LYS A 453 -6.86 -24.33 10.02
C LYS A 453 -6.98 -24.51 8.51
N LEU A 454 -8.20 -24.58 8.04
CA LEU A 454 -8.55 -24.63 6.62
C LEU A 454 -9.28 -23.35 6.22
N GLN A 455 -8.88 -22.78 5.10
CA GLN A 455 -9.67 -21.80 4.36
C GLN A 455 -9.70 -22.24 2.89
N ALA A 456 -10.89 -22.60 2.41
CA ALA A 456 -11.09 -23.02 1.03
C ALA A 456 -12.13 -22.12 0.38
N GLY A 457 -11.80 -21.50 -0.73
CA GLY A 457 -12.65 -20.57 -1.43
C GLY A 457 -12.72 -20.83 -2.93
N LEU A 458 -13.87 -20.54 -3.50
CA LEU A 458 -14.07 -20.52 -4.96
C LEU A 458 -14.74 -19.21 -5.33
N ARG A 459 -14.18 -18.51 -6.30
CA ARG A 459 -14.76 -17.30 -6.89
C ARG A 459 -14.94 -17.50 -8.39
N ALA A 460 -16.10 -17.10 -8.90
CA ALA A 460 -16.40 -17.02 -10.31
C ALA A 460 -16.48 -15.54 -10.72
N GLU A 461 -15.84 -15.17 -11.83
CA GLU A 461 -15.90 -13.82 -12.39
C GLU A 461 -16.25 -13.89 -13.87
N GLN A 462 -17.37 -13.26 -14.26
CA GLN A 462 -17.73 -12.96 -15.63
C GLN A 462 -17.25 -11.55 -15.94
N THR A 463 -16.47 -11.41 -17.01
CA THR A 463 -15.94 -10.13 -17.48
C THR A 463 -16.42 -9.87 -18.89
N ASN A 464 -16.98 -8.67 -19.10
CA ASN A 464 -17.37 -8.15 -20.41
C ASN A 464 -16.65 -6.82 -20.61
N THR A 465 -15.89 -6.70 -21.69
CA THR A 465 -15.17 -5.45 -22.03
C THR A 465 -15.42 -5.08 -23.47
N ARG A 466 -15.43 -3.77 -23.74
CA ARG A 466 -15.51 -3.17 -25.08
C ARG A 466 -14.57 -1.96 -25.15
N ALA A 467 -13.69 -1.97 -26.12
CA ALA A 467 -12.77 -0.88 -26.44
C ALA A 467 -13.10 -0.33 -27.82
N GLU A 468 -13.23 1.00 -27.96
CA GLU A 468 -13.60 1.68 -29.19
C GLU A 468 -12.63 2.83 -29.46
N THR A 469 -12.17 2.94 -30.70
CA THR A 469 -11.38 4.06 -31.22
C THR A 469 -12.19 4.91 -32.17
N ALA A 470 -11.75 6.15 -32.48
CA ALA A 470 -12.47 7.09 -33.33
C ALA A 470 -12.68 6.59 -34.77
N ASP A 471 -11.83 5.70 -35.26
CA ASP A 471 -11.94 5.03 -36.57
C ASP A 471 -12.99 3.90 -36.59
N SER A 472 -13.81 3.79 -35.53
CA SER A 472 -14.86 2.79 -35.33
C SER A 472 -14.32 1.35 -35.19
N THR A 473 -13.02 1.19 -34.92
CA THR A 473 -12.48 -0.12 -34.56
C THR A 473 -12.96 -0.48 -33.15
N SER A 474 -13.72 -1.57 -33.05
CA SER A 474 -14.24 -2.08 -31.77
C SER A 474 -13.63 -3.44 -31.44
N ARG A 475 -13.24 -3.62 -30.19
CA ARG A 475 -12.74 -4.87 -29.65
C ARG A 475 -13.57 -5.26 -28.44
N GLU A 476 -14.09 -6.49 -28.43
CA GLU A 476 -14.92 -7.00 -27.35
C GLU A 476 -14.36 -8.31 -26.82
N TRP A 477 -14.38 -8.50 -25.49
CA TRP A 477 -14.04 -9.75 -24.85
C TRP A 477 -15.11 -10.12 -23.83
N HIS A 478 -15.54 -11.37 -23.87
CA HIS A 478 -16.49 -11.96 -22.95
C HIS A 478 -15.95 -13.27 -22.44
N TYR A 479 -15.73 -13.38 -21.14
CA TYR A 479 -15.22 -14.61 -20.55
C TYR A 479 -15.70 -14.82 -19.11
N LEU A 480 -15.87 -16.10 -18.74
CA LEU A 480 -16.08 -16.56 -17.38
C LEU A 480 -14.85 -17.34 -16.91
N LYS A 481 -14.28 -16.95 -15.76
CA LYS A 481 -13.13 -17.67 -15.17
C LYS A 481 -13.41 -18.00 -13.71
N LEU A 482 -12.91 -19.17 -13.27
CA LEU A 482 -12.96 -19.65 -11.89
C LEU A 482 -11.62 -19.46 -11.18
N PHE A 483 -11.66 -19.04 -9.93
CA PHE A 483 -10.50 -18.70 -9.11
C PHE A 483 -10.58 -19.44 -7.77
N PRO A 484 -10.08 -20.69 -7.71
CA PRO A 484 -9.95 -21.42 -6.45
C PRO A 484 -8.84 -20.82 -5.61
N SER A 485 -9.02 -20.87 -4.28
CA SER A 485 -8.02 -20.50 -3.28
C SER A 485 -8.07 -21.48 -2.12
N LEU A 486 -6.90 -21.87 -1.60
CA LEU A 486 -6.75 -22.79 -0.48
C LEU A 486 -5.65 -22.28 0.43
N LEU A 487 -5.94 -22.21 1.73
CA LEU A 487 -4.97 -22.06 2.80
C LEU A 487 -5.14 -23.23 3.76
N LEU A 488 -4.07 -23.99 3.98
CA LEU A 488 -3.97 -25.01 5.01
C LEU A 488 -2.86 -24.61 5.98
N GLN A 489 -3.19 -24.45 7.26
CA GLN A 489 -2.20 -24.14 8.28
C GLN A 489 -2.30 -25.19 9.39
N ARG A 490 -1.19 -25.86 9.66
CA ARG A 490 -1.09 -26.87 10.73
C ARG A 490 0.00 -26.48 11.71
N THR A 491 -0.38 -26.42 12.99
CA THR A 491 0.56 -26.31 14.10
C THR A 491 1.08 -27.70 14.40
N LEU A 492 2.34 -27.96 14.02
CA LEU A 492 3.00 -29.24 14.23
C LEU A 492 3.45 -29.42 15.69
N SER A 493 3.84 -28.30 16.32
CA SER A 493 4.19 -28.24 17.75
C SER A 493 4.03 -26.79 18.22
N LYS A 494 4.24 -26.54 19.53
CA LYS A 494 4.23 -25.16 20.08
C LYS A 494 5.21 -24.20 19.39
N ALA A 495 6.23 -24.74 18.73
CA ALA A 495 7.27 -23.96 18.07
C ALA A 495 7.15 -23.95 16.54
N HIS A 496 6.46 -24.90 15.93
CA HIS A 496 6.48 -25.10 14.48
C HIS A 496 5.09 -25.05 13.87
N THR A 497 4.89 -24.15 12.93
CA THR A 497 3.67 -24.03 12.11
C THR A 497 4.03 -24.15 10.64
N LEU A 498 3.30 -25.01 9.92
CA LEU A 498 3.42 -25.18 8.46
C LEU A 498 2.17 -24.59 7.80
N THR A 499 2.35 -23.82 6.71
CA THR A 499 1.25 -23.24 5.95
C THR A 499 1.45 -23.52 4.48
N LEU A 500 0.40 -24.05 3.83
CA LEU A 500 0.30 -24.21 2.36
C LEU A 500 -0.72 -23.23 1.83
N LEU A 501 -0.34 -22.49 0.80
CA LEU A 501 -1.21 -21.57 0.06
C LEU A 501 -1.23 -21.99 -1.41
N VAL A 502 -2.43 -22.08 -1.97
CA VAL A 502 -2.64 -22.32 -3.40
C VAL A 502 -3.70 -21.37 -3.90
N ALA A 503 -3.44 -20.65 -5.00
CA ALA A 503 -4.42 -19.72 -5.56
C ALA A 503 -4.25 -19.57 -7.08
N ARG A 504 -5.36 -19.45 -7.79
CA ARG A 504 -5.42 -18.98 -9.17
C ARG A 504 -5.85 -17.52 -9.19
N ARG A 505 -5.16 -16.66 -9.96
CA ARG A 505 -5.38 -15.23 -10.03
C ARG A 505 -5.42 -14.75 -11.49
N ILE A 506 -5.94 -13.55 -11.71
CA ILE A 506 -5.98 -12.90 -13.03
C ILE A 506 -5.35 -11.51 -12.95
N GLU A 507 -4.73 -11.07 -14.03
CA GLU A 507 -4.36 -9.68 -14.26
C GLU A 507 -5.03 -9.20 -15.54
N ARG A 508 -6.02 -8.32 -15.38
CA ARG A 508 -6.65 -7.64 -16.50
C ARG A 508 -5.80 -6.46 -16.92
N PRO A 509 -5.66 -6.17 -18.21
CA PRO A 509 -5.00 -4.95 -18.64
C PRO A 509 -5.64 -3.73 -17.94
N ALA A 510 -4.80 -2.79 -17.51
CA ALA A 510 -5.27 -1.53 -16.97
C ALA A 510 -5.72 -0.58 -18.12
N TYR A 511 -6.57 0.38 -17.81
CA TYR A 511 -7.13 1.30 -18.82
C TYR A 511 -6.04 2.06 -19.60
N GLY A 512 -5.00 2.54 -18.90
CA GLY A 512 -3.86 3.20 -19.56
C GLY A 512 -3.01 2.25 -20.41
N GLN A 513 -3.01 0.93 -20.11
CA GLN A 513 -2.24 -0.06 -20.88
C GLN A 513 -2.90 -0.42 -22.22
N ILE A 514 -4.23 -0.26 -22.32
CA ILE A 514 -4.99 -0.54 -23.56
C ILE A 514 -5.27 0.73 -24.38
N ASN A 515 -5.12 1.92 -23.81
CA ASN A 515 -5.35 3.18 -24.48
C ASN A 515 -4.26 3.45 -25.54
N PRO A 516 -4.55 3.37 -26.87
CA PRO A 516 -3.53 3.47 -27.91
C PRO A 516 -3.02 4.92 -28.13
N LEU A 517 -3.62 5.90 -27.46
CA LEU A 517 -3.26 7.30 -27.64
C LEU A 517 -1.84 7.59 -27.12
N ARG A 518 -1.10 8.43 -27.86
CA ARG A 518 0.31 8.70 -27.61
C ARG A 518 0.50 9.75 -26.52
N ALA A 519 1.48 9.52 -25.66
CA ALA A 519 1.99 10.48 -24.69
C ALA A 519 3.49 10.69 -24.94
N TYR A 520 3.86 11.83 -25.51
CA TYR A 520 5.24 12.14 -25.87
C TYR A 520 6.07 12.52 -24.64
N PHE A 521 7.27 11.96 -24.55
CA PHE A 521 8.31 12.35 -23.57
C PHE A 521 9.26 13.39 -24.20
N ASP A 522 9.62 13.16 -25.46
CA ASP A 522 10.49 14.00 -26.28
C ASP A 522 10.18 13.76 -27.78
N ALA A 523 10.98 14.37 -28.67
CA ALA A 523 10.79 14.26 -30.12
C ALA A 523 11.01 12.84 -30.69
N THR A 524 11.68 11.95 -29.94
CA THR A 524 12.10 10.60 -30.39
C THR A 524 11.50 9.47 -29.55
N SER A 525 10.70 9.80 -28.53
CA SER A 525 10.11 8.77 -27.66
C SER A 525 8.72 9.14 -27.16
N TYR A 526 7.82 8.15 -27.17
CA TYR A 526 6.48 8.28 -26.63
C TYR A 526 6.04 6.97 -25.93
N GLN A 527 5.02 7.09 -25.08
CA GLN A 527 4.28 5.97 -24.54
C GLN A 527 2.95 5.81 -25.28
N ALA A 528 2.55 4.58 -25.56
CA ALA A 528 1.21 4.25 -26.05
C ALA A 528 0.76 2.91 -25.42
N GLY A 529 -0.53 2.76 -25.19
CA GLY A 529 -1.09 1.49 -24.79
C GLY A 529 -1.25 0.54 -25.99
N ASN A 530 -1.71 -0.67 -25.68
CA ASN A 530 -1.91 -1.74 -26.65
C ASN A 530 -3.32 -2.34 -26.50
N PRO A 531 -4.26 -2.04 -27.40
CA PRO A 531 -5.63 -2.56 -27.33
C PRO A 531 -5.73 -4.08 -27.55
N GLU A 532 -4.69 -4.73 -28.04
CA GLU A 532 -4.63 -6.19 -28.24
C GLU A 532 -4.29 -6.98 -26.97
N LEU A 533 -4.06 -6.31 -25.84
CA LEU A 533 -3.73 -6.96 -24.58
C LEU A 533 -4.85 -7.88 -24.12
N VAL A 534 -4.46 -9.09 -23.71
CA VAL A 534 -5.34 -10.06 -23.08
C VAL A 534 -5.03 -10.23 -21.60
N ALA A 535 -6.00 -10.71 -20.83
CA ALA A 535 -5.83 -10.91 -19.40
C ALA A 535 -4.91 -12.09 -19.07
N ALA A 536 -3.84 -11.82 -18.33
CA ALA A 536 -2.91 -12.84 -17.82
C ALA A 536 -3.56 -13.68 -16.72
N THR A 537 -3.18 -14.96 -16.63
CA THR A 537 -3.66 -15.86 -15.57
C THR A 537 -2.47 -16.45 -14.82
N SER A 538 -2.47 -16.39 -13.49
CA SER A 538 -1.39 -16.89 -12.64
C SER A 538 -1.84 -18.01 -11.71
N TYR A 539 -1.03 -19.05 -11.58
CA TYR A 539 -1.16 -20.13 -10.62
C TYR A 539 -0.04 -20.00 -9.58
N ASN A 540 -0.41 -19.84 -8.33
CA ASN A 540 0.50 -19.54 -7.23
C ASN A 540 0.47 -20.68 -6.22
N PHE A 541 1.65 -21.16 -5.80
CA PHE A 541 1.86 -22.19 -4.79
C PHE A 541 2.89 -21.64 -3.80
N GLU A 542 2.60 -21.67 -2.50
CA GLU A 542 3.53 -21.27 -1.46
C GLU A 542 3.46 -22.26 -0.29
N LEU A 543 4.63 -22.72 0.14
CA LEU A 543 4.80 -23.52 1.35
C LEU A 543 5.67 -22.72 2.31
N SER A 544 5.13 -22.39 3.48
CA SER A 544 5.86 -21.64 4.51
C SER A 544 5.93 -22.40 5.81
N HIS A 545 7.08 -22.33 6.46
CA HIS A 545 7.34 -22.83 7.80
C HIS A 545 7.65 -21.66 8.73
N THR A 546 6.95 -21.57 9.85
CA THR A 546 7.17 -20.54 10.88
C THR A 546 7.64 -21.20 12.17
N TYR A 547 8.78 -20.74 12.69
CA TYR A 547 9.37 -21.19 13.94
C TYR A 547 9.13 -20.16 15.05
N LYS A 548 8.58 -20.64 16.20
CA LYS A 548 8.24 -19.83 17.39
C LYS A 548 7.42 -18.57 17.06
N GLN A 549 6.58 -18.63 16.03
CA GLN A 549 5.76 -17.52 15.53
C GLN A 549 6.59 -16.25 15.15
N LYS A 550 7.89 -16.39 14.97
CA LYS A 550 8.84 -15.30 14.65
C LYS A 550 9.56 -15.54 13.33
N PHE A 551 10.31 -16.62 13.22
CA PHE A 551 11.13 -16.90 12.04
C PHE A 551 10.31 -17.59 10.97
N SER A 552 10.27 -17.03 9.77
CA SER A 552 9.53 -17.62 8.66
C SER A 552 10.45 -17.91 7.47
N THR A 553 10.29 -19.11 6.90
CA THR A 553 10.89 -19.53 5.65
C THR A 553 9.76 -19.89 4.71
N ALA A 554 9.66 -19.25 3.56
CA ALA A 554 8.66 -19.55 2.55
C ALA A 554 9.30 -19.88 1.20
N LEU A 555 8.88 -21.00 0.62
CA LEU A 555 9.19 -21.40 -0.75
C LEU A 555 7.93 -21.18 -1.59
N ALA A 556 8.06 -20.46 -2.71
CA ALA A 556 6.93 -20.27 -3.59
C ALA A 556 7.31 -20.50 -5.06
N TYR A 557 6.30 -20.94 -5.81
CA TYR A 557 6.34 -21.08 -7.26
C TYR A 557 5.11 -20.43 -7.86
N ALA A 558 5.32 -19.64 -8.91
CA ALA A 558 4.22 -19.10 -9.69
C ALA A 558 4.47 -19.29 -11.19
N ARG A 559 3.43 -19.73 -11.89
CA ARG A 559 3.37 -19.71 -13.35
C ARG A 559 2.33 -18.70 -13.79
N THR A 560 2.72 -17.80 -14.68
CA THR A 560 1.79 -16.84 -15.30
C THR A 560 1.75 -17.07 -16.79
N ASP A 561 0.58 -17.36 -17.32
CA ASP A 561 0.31 -17.46 -18.74
C ASP A 561 -0.09 -16.09 -19.26
N GLN A 562 0.48 -15.67 -20.39
CA GLN A 562 0.31 -14.39 -21.05
C GLN A 562 0.62 -13.18 -20.13
N PRO A 563 1.76 -13.15 -19.41
CA PRO A 563 2.09 -12.02 -18.55
C PRO A 563 2.12 -10.72 -19.35
N ILE A 564 1.52 -9.66 -18.77
CA ILE A 564 1.57 -8.30 -19.34
C ILE A 564 2.89 -7.68 -18.92
N VAL A 565 3.73 -7.31 -19.88
CA VAL A 565 5.06 -6.75 -19.65
C VAL A 565 5.22 -5.41 -20.34
N ASN A 566 5.97 -4.51 -19.73
CA ASN A 566 6.31 -3.22 -20.32
C ASN A 566 7.60 -3.34 -21.12
N VAL A 567 7.60 -2.87 -22.35
CA VAL A 567 8.74 -2.95 -23.26
C VAL A 567 8.98 -1.62 -23.95
N VAL A 568 10.25 -1.35 -24.21
CA VAL A 568 10.73 -0.24 -25.04
C VAL A 568 11.25 -0.82 -26.33
N GLN A 569 10.72 -0.41 -27.47
CA GLN A 569 11.07 -0.94 -28.78
C GLN A 569 10.99 0.15 -29.84
N PRO A 570 11.61 -0.04 -31.02
CA PRO A 570 11.38 0.84 -32.16
C PRO A 570 9.89 0.95 -32.51
N SER A 571 9.45 2.14 -32.87
CA SER A 571 8.05 2.38 -33.26
C SER A 571 7.69 1.58 -34.51
N PRO A 572 6.51 0.95 -34.55
CA PRO A 572 6.03 0.27 -35.78
C PRO A 572 5.79 1.24 -36.95
N ASP A 573 5.62 2.52 -36.70
CA ASP A 573 5.43 3.54 -37.74
C ASP A 573 6.73 3.81 -38.56
N GLY A 574 7.81 3.14 -38.23
CA GLY A 574 9.11 3.34 -38.84
C GLY A 574 9.91 4.49 -38.23
N GLY A 575 11.01 4.88 -38.86
CA GLY A 575 11.93 5.89 -38.35
C GLY A 575 12.76 5.37 -37.17
N ARG A 576 13.32 6.32 -36.42
CA ARG A 576 14.18 6.06 -35.24
C ARG A 576 13.49 6.51 -33.94
N VAL A 577 12.16 6.49 -33.95
CA VAL A 577 11.32 6.78 -32.79
C VAL A 577 11.14 5.51 -31.98
N VAL A 578 11.14 5.65 -30.66
CA VAL A 578 11.00 4.54 -29.72
C VAL A 578 9.65 4.63 -29.00
N VAL A 579 8.94 3.52 -28.91
CA VAL A 579 7.69 3.43 -28.15
C VAL A 579 7.87 2.58 -26.89
N ASN A 580 7.39 3.13 -25.78
CA ASN A 580 7.18 2.39 -24.56
C ASN A 580 5.74 1.88 -24.51
N ARG A 581 5.52 0.57 -24.51
CA ARG A 581 4.18 -0.03 -24.49
C ARG A 581 4.13 -1.36 -23.74
N ASN A 582 2.92 -1.79 -23.42
CA ASN A 582 2.69 -3.08 -22.80
C ASN A 582 2.38 -4.15 -23.86
N VAL A 583 2.88 -5.36 -23.65
CA VAL A 583 2.64 -6.54 -24.52
C VAL A 583 2.40 -7.78 -23.66
N ASN A 584 1.77 -8.82 -24.24
CA ASN A 584 1.74 -10.12 -23.61
C ASN A 584 2.94 -10.96 -24.08
N LEU A 585 3.68 -11.57 -23.16
CA LEU A 585 4.61 -12.68 -23.47
C LEU A 585 3.88 -14.02 -23.32
N ALA A 586 4.52 -15.13 -23.72
CA ALA A 586 3.87 -16.44 -23.65
C ALA A 586 3.74 -16.93 -22.20
N THR A 587 4.85 -17.00 -21.46
CA THR A 587 4.86 -17.50 -20.07
C THR A 587 5.92 -16.82 -19.21
N GLN A 588 5.63 -16.82 -17.90
CA GLN A 588 6.59 -16.47 -16.86
C GLN A 588 6.59 -17.56 -15.79
N HIS A 589 7.78 -18.01 -15.39
CA HIS A 589 8.00 -18.89 -14.25
C HIS A 589 8.80 -18.16 -13.18
N PHE A 590 8.30 -18.20 -11.95
CA PHE A 590 8.86 -17.45 -10.85
C PHE A 590 9.03 -18.35 -9.62
N TYR A 591 10.26 -18.50 -9.15
CA TYR A 591 10.62 -19.31 -7.98
C TYR A 591 11.18 -18.39 -6.90
N THR A 592 10.74 -18.54 -5.67
CA THR A 592 11.20 -17.69 -4.58
C THR A 592 11.50 -18.48 -3.32
N LEU A 593 12.54 -18.00 -2.60
CA LEU A 593 12.80 -18.30 -1.21
C LEU A 593 12.74 -16.97 -0.42
N THR A 594 11.83 -16.88 0.54
CA THR A 594 11.72 -15.73 1.44
C THR A 594 12.11 -16.13 2.85
N LEU A 595 13.04 -15.41 3.45
CA LEU A 595 13.46 -15.56 4.84
C LEU A 595 13.07 -14.31 5.62
N THR A 596 12.35 -14.48 6.73
CA THR A 596 11.92 -13.35 7.58
C THR A 596 12.31 -13.63 9.01
N ALA A 597 13.01 -12.69 9.64
CA ALA A 597 13.51 -12.83 11.01
C ALA A 597 13.28 -11.52 11.80
N PRO A 598 12.20 -11.39 12.58
CA PRO A 598 12.07 -10.36 13.60
C PRO A 598 12.88 -10.78 14.84
N LEU A 599 13.95 -10.04 15.14
CA LEU A 599 14.89 -10.30 16.20
C LEU A 599 14.80 -9.22 17.28
N GLU A 600 14.58 -9.61 18.50
CA GLU A 600 14.74 -8.75 19.68
C GLU A 600 16.14 -8.99 20.24
N LEU A 601 17.12 -8.23 19.75
CA LEU A 601 18.54 -8.39 20.12
C LEU A 601 18.78 -7.99 21.59
N THR A 602 18.11 -6.92 21.99
CA THR A 602 18.06 -6.45 23.38
C THR A 602 16.67 -5.83 23.65
N LYS A 603 16.39 -5.42 24.90
CA LYS A 603 15.15 -4.72 25.25
C LYS A 603 14.98 -3.35 24.55
N TRP A 604 16.08 -2.76 24.09
CA TRP A 604 16.13 -1.44 23.44
C TRP A 604 16.47 -1.51 21.95
N TRP A 605 16.84 -2.70 21.41
CA TRP A 605 17.22 -2.88 20.01
C TRP A 605 16.46 -4.05 19.39
N THR A 606 15.64 -3.76 18.39
CA THR A 606 14.95 -4.74 17.56
C THR A 606 15.44 -4.64 16.12
N LEU A 607 15.66 -5.78 15.50
CA LEU A 607 16.03 -5.90 14.09
C LEU A 607 14.97 -6.72 13.36
N TYR A 608 14.43 -6.19 12.28
CA TYR A 608 13.65 -6.95 11.32
C TYR A 608 14.49 -7.17 10.06
N ALA A 609 14.78 -8.42 9.76
CA ALA A 609 15.52 -8.82 8.57
C ALA A 609 14.59 -9.59 7.62
N ASN A 610 14.60 -9.21 6.35
CA ASN A 610 13.90 -9.92 5.28
C ASN A 610 14.84 -10.13 4.11
N GLY A 611 14.97 -11.38 3.65
CA GLY A 611 15.71 -11.77 2.46
C GLY A 611 14.78 -12.43 1.48
N LEU A 612 14.70 -11.90 0.26
CA LEU A 612 14.00 -12.47 -0.86
C LEU A 612 15.03 -12.89 -1.91
N PHE A 613 15.07 -14.18 -2.20
CA PHE A 613 15.92 -14.80 -3.23
C PHE A 613 15.00 -15.37 -4.28
N TYR A 614 15.20 -15.03 -5.54
CA TYR A 614 14.31 -15.50 -6.61
C TYR A 614 15.01 -15.77 -7.92
N TYR A 615 14.41 -16.67 -8.69
CA TYR A 615 14.73 -16.93 -10.07
C TYR A 615 13.51 -16.65 -10.92
N ASN A 616 13.64 -15.77 -11.90
CA ASN A 616 12.59 -15.37 -12.79
C ASN A 616 12.95 -15.74 -14.23
N ARG A 617 12.06 -16.44 -14.93
CA ARG A 617 12.25 -16.84 -16.32
C ARG A 617 11.05 -16.40 -17.15
N TYR A 618 11.33 -15.68 -18.20
CA TYR A 618 10.35 -15.24 -19.19
C TYR A 618 10.58 -15.97 -20.50
N ALA A 619 9.50 -16.41 -21.16
CA ALA A 619 9.51 -16.98 -22.49
C ALA A 619 8.44 -16.34 -23.38
N GLY A 620 8.76 -16.11 -24.65
CA GLY A 620 7.86 -15.50 -25.63
C GLY A 620 8.60 -14.92 -26.81
N THR A 621 7.89 -14.20 -27.65
CA THR A 621 8.48 -13.51 -28.82
C THR A 621 7.99 -12.06 -28.85
N LEU A 622 8.88 -11.13 -29.13
CA LEU A 622 8.56 -9.72 -29.27
C LEU A 622 9.38 -9.10 -30.41
N ALA A 623 8.72 -8.43 -31.34
CA ALA A 623 9.34 -7.75 -32.49
C ALA A 623 10.36 -8.64 -33.24
N GLY A 624 10.04 -9.94 -33.39
CA GLY A 624 10.92 -10.94 -34.02
C GLY A 624 11.98 -11.53 -33.08
N THR A 625 12.26 -10.91 -31.91
CA THR A 625 13.21 -11.41 -30.93
C THR A 625 12.57 -12.50 -30.08
N SER A 626 13.17 -13.70 -30.09
CA SER A 626 12.79 -14.78 -29.19
C SER A 626 13.38 -14.53 -27.79
N LEU A 627 12.54 -14.54 -26.77
CA LEU A 627 12.93 -14.43 -25.37
C LEU A 627 12.77 -15.80 -24.70
N ASP A 628 13.85 -16.36 -24.23
CA ASP A 628 13.89 -17.43 -23.24
C ASP A 628 15.01 -17.12 -22.26
N ARG A 629 14.71 -16.24 -21.31
CA ARG A 629 15.71 -15.64 -20.44
C ARG A 629 15.29 -15.75 -18.98
N GLY A 630 16.25 -16.09 -18.14
CA GLY A 630 16.05 -16.10 -16.69
C GLY A 630 17.28 -15.59 -15.95
N GLY A 631 17.06 -15.22 -14.70
CA GLY A 631 18.14 -14.75 -13.83
C GLY A 631 17.79 -14.89 -12.36
N PHE A 632 18.84 -15.10 -11.56
CA PHE A 632 18.75 -14.99 -10.10
C PHE A 632 18.85 -13.53 -9.70
N ALA A 633 18.04 -13.19 -8.70
CA ALA A 633 18.12 -11.89 -8.04
C ALA A 633 17.82 -12.02 -6.54
N THR A 634 18.26 -11.00 -5.79
CA THR A 634 18.12 -10.95 -4.33
C THR A 634 17.67 -9.55 -3.93
N ASN A 635 16.69 -9.49 -3.03
CA ASN A 635 16.30 -8.26 -2.35
C ASN A 635 16.46 -8.49 -0.84
N LEU A 636 17.28 -7.66 -0.20
CA LEU A 636 17.52 -7.71 1.24
C LEU A 636 16.99 -6.43 1.88
N THR A 637 16.25 -6.55 2.96
CA THR A 637 15.74 -5.42 3.74
C THR A 637 16.08 -5.62 5.21
N LEU A 638 16.74 -4.62 5.80
CA LEU A 638 17.10 -4.58 7.21
C LEU A 638 16.50 -3.35 7.88
N ASN A 639 15.74 -3.55 8.94
CA ASN A 639 15.16 -2.45 9.71
C ASN A 639 15.57 -2.58 11.17
N ASN A 640 16.37 -1.64 11.64
CA ASN A 640 16.78 -1.53 13.02
C ASN A 640 15.95 -0.45 13.71
N SER A 641 15.41 -0.76 14.89
CA SER A 641 14.71 0.20 15.74
C SER A 641 15.32 0.18 17.13
N PHE A 642 15.67 1.36 17.63
CA PHE A 642 16.34 1.58 18.90
C PHE A 642 15.42 2.43 19.79
N VAL A 643 15.01 1.88 20.92
CA VAL A 643 14.25 2.60 21.98
C VAL A 643 15.24 3.09 23.01
N LEU A 644 15.47 4.39 23.05
CA LEU A 644 16.50 5.01 23.88
C LEU A 644 15.88 5.70 25.12
N PRO A 645 16.64 5.93 26.20
CA PRO A 645 16.17 6.66 27.36
C PRO A 645 15.61 8.03 27.03
N GLY A 646 14.67 8.54 27.85
CA GLY A 646 14.11 9.88 27.67
C GLY A 646 13.20 10.00 26.45
N ASP A 647 12.41 8.96 26.12
CA ASP A 647 11.43 8.97 25.01
C ASP A 647 12.03 9.25 23.62
N TRP A 648 13.28 8.87 23.41
CA TRP A 648 13.91 8.87 22.11
C TRP A 648 13.73 7.53 21.39
N VAL A 649 13.56 7.60 20.09
CA VAL A 649 13.55 6.43 19.19
C VAL A 649 14.42 6.75 17.99
N ALA A 650 15.31 5.82 17.62
CA ALA A 650 16.05 5.90 16.36
C ALA A 650 15.71 4.69 15.48
N GLU A 651 15.71 4.89 14.17
CA GLU A 651 15.53 3.83 13.18
C GLU A 651 16.56 3.92 12.07
N VAL A 652 17.06 2.78 11.63
CA VAL A 652 17.93 2.64 10.47
C VAL A 652 17.32 1.59 9.56
N ASN A 653 16.90 2.01 8.39
CA ASN A 653 16.42 1.14 7.32
C ASN A 653 17.50 1.03 6.25
N ALA A 654 17.80 -0.19 5.80
CA ALA A 654 18.64 -0.46 4.67
C ALA A 654 17.98 -1.46 3.74
N PHE A 655 18.05 -1.22 2.44
CA PHE A 655 17.71 -2.24 1.45
C PHE A 655 18.84 -2.38 0.41
N TYR A 656 18.93 -3.56 -0.17
CA TYR A 656 19.84 -3.90 -1.26
C TYR A 656 19.12 -4.79 -2.27
N GLU A 657 19.22 -4.44 -3.54
CA GLU A 657 18.75 -5.20 -4.70
C GLU A 657 19.97 -5.58 -5.54
N SER A 658 20.13 -6.88 -5.80
CA SER A 658 21.18 -7.37 -6.66
C SER A 658 20.89 -7.06 -8.13
N ARG A 659 21.86 -7.40 -9.02
CA ARG A 659 21.58 -7.44 -10.46
C ARG A 659 20.36 -8.33 -10.74
N GLU A 660 19.46 -7.82 -11.58
CA GLU A 660 18.22 -8.52 -11.96
C GLU A 660 18.09 -8.62 -13.49
N VAL A 661 17.64 -9.79 -13.95
CA VAL A 661 17.15 -9.97 -15.32
C VAL A 661 15.62 -9.88 -15.27
N PHE A 662 15.09 -8.81 -15.78
CA PHE A 662 13.66 -8.52 -15.77
C PHE A 662 13.16 -8.33 -17.21
N GLN A 663 12.51 -9.38 -17.76
CA GLN A 663 12.06 -9.38 -19.16
C GLN A 663 13.25 -9.19 -20.14
N PHE A 664 13.21 -8.14 -20.96
CA PHE A 664 14.30 -7.75 -21.87
C PHE A 664 15.38 -6.88 -21.20
N GLN A 665 15.18 -6.53 -19.94
CA GLN A 665 16.01 -5.60 -19.19
C GLN A 665 17.00 -6.31 -18.27
N VAL A 666 18.18 -5.74 -18.14
CA VAL A 666 19.16 -6.06 -17.10
C VAL A 666 19.31 -4.83 -16.23
N ILE A 667 18.88 -4.95 -14.97
CA ILE A 667 18.93 -3.87 -13.97
C ILE A 667 20.17 -4.11 -13.12
N GLN A 668 21.00 -3.08 -12.93
CA GLN A 668 22.22 -3.15 -12.11
C GLN A 668 21.89 -3.07 -10.61
N PRO A 669 22.78 -3.56 -9.72
CA PRO A 669 22.56 -3.51 -8.28
C PRO A 669 22.36 -2.08 -7.77
N ARG A 670 21.49 -1.94 -6.76
CA ARG A 670 21.26 -0.68 -6.06
C ARG A 670 20.92 -0.92 -4.59
N GLY A 671 21.07 0.10 -3.77
CA GLY A 671 20.71 0.00 -2.37
C GLY A 671 20.59 1.37 -1.72
N GLN A 672 19.92 1.43 -0.59
CA GLN A 672 19.66 2.67 0.14
C GLN A 672 19.77 2.46 1.63
N VAL A 673 20.32 3.47 2.32
CA VAL A 673 20.26 3.56 3.78
C VAL A 673 19.49 4.84 4.16
N THR A 674 18.51 4.69 5.04
CA THR A 674 17.72 5.79 5.60
C THR A 674 17.84 5.75 7.11
N VAL A 675 18.11 6.90 7.73
CA VAL A 675 18.25 7.04 9.18
C VAL A 675 17.24 8.05 9.70
N GLY A 676 16.62 7.78 10.83
CA GLY A 676 15.70 8.72 11.44
C GLY A 676 15.70 8.65 12.97
N VAL A 677 15.42 9.78 13.60
CA VAL A 677 15.28 9.90 15.05
C VAL A 677 13.97 10.60 15.39
N GLN A 678 13.39 10.23 16.51
CA GLN A 678 12.17 10.84 17.04
C GLN A 678 12.33 11.12 18.53
N LYS A 679 11.90 12.30 18.95
CA LYS A 679 11.71 12.66 20.34
C LYS A 679 10.23 12.86 20.62
N SER A 680 9.68 12.14 21.61
CA SER A 680 8.34 12.41 22.12
C SER A 680 8.40 13.51 23.18
N LEU A 681 7.44 14.43 23.11
CA LEU A 681 7.33 15.64 23.93
C LEU A 681 5.95 15.72 24.55
N LEU A 682 5.77 16.58 25.57
CA LEU A 682 4.47 16.88 26.18
C LEU A 682 3.70 15.63 26.62
N GLY A 683 4.36 14.71 27.33
CA GLY A 683 3.73 13.44 27.74
C GLY A 683 3.24 12.60 26.56
N LYS A 684 4.00 12.57 25.46
CA LYS A 684 3.70 11.88 24.17
C LYS A 684 2.57 12.51 23.33
N GLN A 685 2.08 13.69 23.70
CA GLN A 685 1.13 14.44 22.89
C GLN A 685 1.78 15.08 21.66
N ALA A 686 3.06 15.43 21.75
CA ALA A 686 3.82 15.95 20.62
C ALA A 686 5.01 15.05 20.26
N SER A 687 5.45 15.10 19.03
CA SER A 687 6.68 14.45 18.55
C SER A 687 7.41 15.33 17.55
N LEU A 688 8.72 15.40 17.74
CA LEU A 688 9.67 15.98 16.77
C LEU A 688 10.41 14.82 16.11
N ARG A 689 10.53 14.86 14.78
CA ARG A 689 11.23 13.82 13.99
C ARG A 689 12.22 14.48 13.06
N LEU A 690 13.36 13.84 12.90
CA LEU A 690 14.36 14.18 11.90
C LEU A 690 14.76 12.90 11.19
N ASN A 691 14.78 12.92 9.85
CA ASN A 691 15.27 11.80 9.07
C ASN A 691 16.12 12.26 7.89
N VAL A 692 17.00 11.36 7.43
CA VAL A 692 17.81 11.50 6.23
C VAL A 692 17.57 10.26 5.38
N SER A 693 16.96 10.44 4.21
CA SER A 693 16.84 9.38 3.23
C SER A 693 18.06 9.31 2.33
N ASP A 694 18.38 8.12 1.84
CA ASP A 694 19.50 7.85 0.91
C ASP A 694 20.81 8.52 1.33
N VAL A 695 21.26 8.21 2.56
CA VAL A 695 22.44 8.84 3.21
C VAL A 695 23.65 8.82 2.30
N PHE A 696 23.89 7.70 1.60
CA PHE A 696 25.05 7.49 0.75
C PHE A 696 24.83 7.88 -0.72
N TYR A 697 23.59 8.26 -1.11
CA TYR A 697 23.21 8.61 -2.47
C TYR A 697 23.45 7.47 -3.47
N THR A 698 23.02 6.25 -3.11
CA THR A 698 23.34 4.99 -3.78
C THR A 698 22.15 4.32 -4.47
N VAL A 699 21.13 5.10 -4.87
CA VAL A 699 19.94 4.62 -5.58
C VAL A 699 19.88 5.03 -7.07
N PRO A 700 20.99 5.31 -7.80
CA PRO A 700 20.87 5.47 -9.24
C PRO A 700 20.43 4.16 -9.87
N THR A 701 19.64 4.27 -10.92
CA THR A 701 19.16 3.09 -11.67
C THR A 701 19.87 3.02 -13.00
N HIS A 702 20.55 1.90 -13.26
CA HIS A 702 21.18 1.60 -14.55
C HIS A 702 20.46 0.41 -15.15
N VAL A 703 19.95 0.55 -16.37
CA VAL A 703 19.21 -0.50 -17.07
C VAL A 703 19.71 -0.64 -18.50
N THR A 704 19.83 -1.85 -18.95
CA THR A 704 20.10 -2.17 -20.35
C THR A 704 19.01 -3.09 -20.90
N SER A 705 18.37 -2.68 -21.99
CA SER A 705 17.41 -3.48 -22.76
C SER A 705 18.05 -3.92 -24.08
N THR A 706 17.96 -5.20 -24.43
CA THR A 706 18.57 -5.73 -25.65
C THR A 706 17.55 -6.57 -26.41
N TYR A 707 17.36 -6.21 -27.68
CA TYR A 707 16.58 -6.90 -28.69
C TYR A 707 17.49 -7.26 -29.89
N ASP A 708 17.02 -8.07 -30.84
CA ASP A 708 17.82 -8.45 -32.00
C ASP A 708 18.20 -7.24 -32.91
N ASN A 709 17.40 -6.18 -32.91
CA ASN A 709 17.59 -5.00 -33.76
C ASN A 709 17.82 -3.69 -33.00
N PHE A 710 17.80 -3.73 -31.67
CA PHE A 710 17.82 -2.52 -30.85
C PHE A 710 18.43 -2.78 -29.46
N THR A 711 19.28 -1.88 -28.99
CA THR A 711 19.76 -1.86 -27.63
C THR A 711 19.60 -0.46 -27.04
N GLU A 712 19.04 -0.39 -25.83
CA GLU A 712 18.96 0.85 -25.05
C GLU A 712 19.61 0.62 -23.69
N ALA A 713 20.54 1.51 -23.34
CA ALA A 713 21.03 1.65 -21.99
C ALA A 713 20.59 2.99 -21.44
N TYR A 714 20.11 3.02 -20.21
CA TYR A 714 19.78 4.28 -19.54
C TYR A 714 20.29 4.34 -18.10
N PHE A 715 20.61 5.54 -17.68
CA PHE A 715 20.96 5.90 -16.34
C PHE A 715 19.95 6.90 -15.82
N ARG A 716 19.38 6.63 -14.63
CA ARG A 716 18.42 7.52 -13.95
C ARG A 716 18.93 7.87 -12.57
N ARG A 717 18.84 9.15 -12.22
CA ARG A 717 19.13 9.68 -10.88
C ARG A 717 18.05 10.65 -10.45
N ASP A 718 17.48 10.44 -9.27
CA ASP A 718 16.42 11.25 -8.69
C ASP A 718 16.92 12.03 -7.44
N ASP A 719 16.13 13.00 -6.99
CA ASP A 719 16.36 13.79 -5.76
C ASP A 719 15.99 12.94 -4.51
N THR A 720 16.79 11.91 -4.21
CA THR A 720 16.53 10.89 -3.18
C THR A 720 17.18 11.19 -1.83
N ARG A 721 18.30 11.93 -1.80
CA ARG A 721 18.98 12.31 -0.56
C ARG A 721 18.34 13.56 0.03
N VAL A 722 17.42 13.34 0.98
CA VAL A 722 16.58 14.40 1.57
C VAL A 722 16.70 14.38 3.09
N ILE A 723 16.99 15.54 3.68
CA ILE A 723 16.91 15.76 5.12
C ILE A 723 15.51 16.33 5.42
N THR A 724 14.77 15.71 6.33
CA THR A 724 13.39 16.11 6.66
C THR A 724 13.22 16.29 8.15
N ALA A 725 12.68 17.45 8.55
CA ALA A 725 12.21 17.72 9.91
C ALA A 725 10.67 17.71 9.92
N SER A 726 10.06 17.12 10.95
CA SER A 726 8.61 17.03 11.10
C SER A 726 8.17 17.22 12.55
N PHE A 727 7.07 17.93 12.74
CA PHE A 727 6.41 18.09 14.02
C PHE A 727 4.98 17.57 13.93
N THR A 728 4.56 16.83 14.94
CA THR A 728 3.17 16.36 15.08
C THR A 728 2.68 16.67 16.49
N TYR A 729 1.48 17.25 16.59
CA TYR A 729 0.78 17.46 17.85
C TYR A 729 -0.57 16.74 17.84
N ARG A 730 -0.84 15.95 18.90
CA ARG A 730 -2.08 15.21 19.11
C ARG A 730 -2.84 15.83 20.27
N PHE A 731 -4.12 16.14 20.06
CA PHE A 731 -4.98 16.74 21.08
C PHE A 731 -6.25 15.91 21.29
N GLY A 732 -6.93 16.16 22.41
CA GLY A 732 -8.18 15.52 22.77
C GLY A 732 -8.07 14.58 23.96
N ASN A 733 -9.10 13.77 24.19
CA ASN A 733 -9.21 12.89 25.34
C ASN A 733 -8.25 11.69 25.26
N GLY A 734 -7.38 11.52 26.26
CA GLY A 734 -6.45 10.39 26.37
C GLY A 734 -7.10 9.05 26.73
N LYS A 735 -8.38 9.03 27.19
CA LYS A 735 -9.05 7.81 27.63
C LYS A 735 -9.54 7.00 26.42
N VAL A 736 -9.01 5.83 26.23
CA VAL A 736 -9.47 4.87 25.22
C VAL A 736 -10.70 4.16 25.78
N ALA A 737 -11.89 4.48 25.26
CA ALA A 737 -13.04 3.60 25.46
C ALA A 737 -12.88 2.38 24.56
N ALA A 738 -13.22 1.18 25.08
CA ALA A 738 -13.19 -0.04 24.26
C ALA A 738 -14.01 0.17 22.99
N ALA A 739 -13.30 0.27 21.87
CA ALA A 739 -13.90 0.51 20.56
C ALA A 739 -14.70 -0.71 20.14
N ARG A 740 -15.99 -0.56 19.88
CA ARG A 740 -16.73 -1.56 19.10
C ARG A 740 -16.07 -1.63 17.72
N LYS A 741 -15.48 -2.78 17.43
CA LYS A 741 -14.73 -3.05 16.20
C LYS A 741 -15.66 -2.85 15.00
N ARG A 742 -15.25 -2.04 14.03
CA ARG A 742 -15.82 -1.98 12.70
C ARG A 742 -15.05 -2.89 11.78
N ALA A 743 -15.76 -3.50 10.88
CA ALA A 743 -15.16 -4.05 9.67
C ALA A 743 -15.68 -3.24 8.48
N ALA A 744 -14.81 -2.55 7.76
CA ALA A 744 -14.95 -2.50 6.32
C ALA A 744 -14.73 -3.95 5.83
N GLY A 745 -15.43 -4.40 4.78
CA GLY A 745 -15.55 -5.81 4.41
C GLY A 745 -14.28 -6.68 4.31
N ALA A 746 -13.11 -6.14 4.60
CA ALA A 746 -11.84 -6.87 4.66
C ALA A 746 -11.06 -6.64 5.97
N GLU A 747 -11.29 -5.56 6.74
CA GLU A 747 -10.51 -5.25 7.96
C GLU A 747 -10.83 -6.17 9.15
N GLU A 748 -12.04 -6.71 9.23
CA GLU A 748 -12.41 -7.59 10.36
C GLU A 748 -11.78 -8.98 10.22
N GLU A 749 -11.63 -9.47 9.01
CA GLU A 749 -10.89 -10.70 8.71
C GLU A 749 -9.39 -10.52 8.95
N LEU A 750 -8.85 -9.35 8.62
CA LEU A 750 -7.47 -8.95 8.93
C LEU A 750 -7.20 -8.91 10.44
N ARG A 751 -8.18 -8.54 11.24
CA ARG A 751 -8.05 -8.36 12.69
C ARG A 751 -8.31 -9.63 13.50
N ARG A 752 -9.17 -10.55 13.03
CA ARG A 752 -9.49 -11.81 13.71
C ARG A 752 -8.44 -12.89 13.51
N ALA A 753 -7.70 -12.83 12.41
CA ALA A 753 -6.51 -13.69 12.25
C ALA A 753 -5.36 -13.30 13.20
N ALA A 754 -5.39 -12.09 13.77
CA ALA A 754 -4.37 -11.57 14.67
C ALA A 754 -4.66 -11.78 16.16
N SER A 755 -5.86 -12.24 16.54
CA SER A 755 -6.29 -12.33 17.96
C SER A 755 -6.55 -13.74 18.46
N GLN A 756 -6.05 -14.78 17.79
CA GLN A 756 -6.06 -16.17 18.29
C GLN A 756 -4.67 -16.76 18.38
#